data_a523fcb6ec1d8427afb16471a4308da6
#
_entry.id   a523fcb6ec1d8427afb16471a4308da6
#
_cell.length_a   1.000
_cell.length_b   1.000
_cell.length_c   1.000
_cell.angle_alpha   90.00
_cell.angle_beta   90.00
_cell.angle_gamma   90.00
#
_symmetry.space_group_name_H-M   'P 1'
#
loop_
_entity.id
_entity.type
_entity.pdbx_description
1 polymer ?
#
loop_
_entity_poly.entity_id
_entity_poly.type
_entity_poly.pdbx_seq_one_letter_code
_entity_poly.pdbx_strand_id
1 'polypeptide(L)'
;MSGLNEGTAIPVKRLDTPPLSQIIADLGPLPQALSVEASTLSPSEEETLFDALQKRLKDADTGDNTTVGSFFKDIPVTLEKLWNARSRYLSQATEALANGSRTPSWRLPYGQTGILSFFLQLLASNEAVDTSIQLHSLRLVGNSCADTDENRAIVVKDNYTAAIMRQLLNPELVKVVIPVIYNLCIDNEPAQSQVAANKIVYIILKLLKDGAFEDNDTLMTFAYELMELVAEQEKGIEQSPTGTLSLLIDLALDKEATPSISQFSTIVTCLAAYLDHKRFQDICISNHLNDILSVLQRSLAIGADQPSQEDIQALSQLRLKLNQTLAEVSASPLFADIYPVGSPLSHTLKTWLTSTQDHLQICACVMLGNLARSDEVCARMVHDLHIHKDLIHILNSDARGAVLHAALGFLKNLAIAGDNKLALGAADIIPAIARLWSYETIPEVQFAATTIARQLILASIENIARLLDTAPADTNNDDDGSSHQTYLSLLLVLSRKTDAAPIKTEIGRIVASICRTVVPKSRDGDAAARSLLDCLFRVHDAIATPLADMITQTEWPVVRSEGWFAMALMASEDRGAVVVAQCLQMQNLLPMIEEALGGTPAEAADAEKLRLTKDRDNIVVLVRELLKNETSSLPDDWKENVQSLVNAHVSRQLTDGSA
;
A
#
# COMPACT_ATOMS: atom_id res chain seq x y z
N MET A 1 45.48 -3.47 -21.39
CA MET A 1 45.51 -4.22 -20.15
C MET A 1 44.27 -3.75 -19.36
N SER A 2 43.12 -4.24 -19.65
CA SER A 2 42.42 -5.45 -19.10
C SER A 2 42.34 -5.40 -17.59
N GLY A 3 41.24 -4.88 -17.12
CA GLY A 3 40.72 -5.00 -15.77
C GLY A 3 39.18 -4.97 -15.88
N LEU A 4 38.60 -6.07 -16.40
CA LEU A 4 37.19 -6.36 -16.29
C LEU A 4 36.95 -6.66 -14.81
N ASN A 5 36.27 -5.76 -14.08
CA ASN A 5 35.67 -6.08 -12.81
C ASN A 5 34.66 -7.22 -13.07
N GLU A 6 35.04 -8.41 -12.64
CA GLU A 6 34.12 -9.52 -12.43
C GLU A 6 33.05 -9.03 -11.43
N GLY A 7 31.85 -8.77 -11.96
CA GLY A 7 30.68 -8.54 -11.12
C GLY A 7 30.54 -9.73 -10.18
N THR A 8 30.66 -9.47 -8.88
CA THR A 8 30.35 -10.44 -7.85
C THR A 8 28.94 -10.94 -8.07
N ALA A 9 28.82 -12.17 -8.60
CA ALA A 9 27.55 -12.86 -8.72
C ALA A 9 26.94 -12.94 -7.32
N ILE A 10 25.84 -12.26 -7.10
CA ILE A 10 25.10 -12.31 -5.85
C ILE A 10 24.71 -13.78 -5.65
N PRO A 11 25.04 -14.42 -4.52
CA PRO A 11 24.71 -15.81 -4.31
C PRO A 11 23.19 -15.98 -4.36
N VAL A 12 22.68 -16.66 -5.38
CA VAL A 12 21.30 -17.09 -5.47
C VAL A 12 20.98 -17.88 -4.20
N LYS A 13 20.15 -17.31 -3.35
CA LYS A 13 19.77 -17.95 -2.08
C LYS A 13 19.01 -19.23 -2.43
N ARG A 14 19.56 -20.40 -2.12
CA ARG A 14 18.89 -21.69 -2.38
C ARG A 14 17.53 -21.68 -1.69
N LEU A 15 16.48 -21.82 -2.46
CA LEU A 15 15.11 -21.82 -1.96
C LEU A 15 14.81 -23.20 -1.37
N ASP A 16 14.19 -23.19 -0.18
CA ASP A 16 13.77 -24.41 0.49
C ASP A 16 12.39 -24.83 -0.06
N THR A 17 12.36 -25.94 -0.79
CA THR A 17 11.14 -26.54 -1.39
C THR A 17 10.97 -27.98 -0.93
N PRO A 18 10.72 -28.23 0.36
CA PRO A 18 10.62 -29.57 0.90
C PRO A 18 9.47 -30.35 0.25
N PRO A 19 9.59 -31.69 0.15
CA PRO A 19 8.51 -32.54 -0.33
C PRO A 19 7.33 -32.52 0.65
N LEU A 20 6.13 -32.83 0.14
CA LEU A 20 4.90 -32.83 0.93
C LEU A 20 5.00 -33.71 2.19
N SER A 21 5.62 -34.90 2.07
CA SER A 21 5.83 -35.81 3.20
C SER A 21 6.65 -35.21 4.34
N GLN A 22 7.69 -34.44 4.01
CA GLN A 22 8.51 -33.77 5.01
C GLN A 22 7.72 -32.63 5.69
N ILE A 23 7.04 -31.77 4.93
CA ILE A 23 6.23 -30.68 5.49
C ILE A 23 5.17 -31.22 6.43
N ILE A 24 4.49 -32.30 6.06
CA ILE A 24 3.46 -32.91 6.89
C ILE A 24 4.06 -33.59 8.13
N ALA A 25 5.25 -34.19 8.02
CA ALA A 25 5.95 -34.73 9.19
C ALA A 25 6.38 -33.65 10.18
N ASP A 26 6.70 -32.45 9.68
CA ASP A 26 7.17 -31.30 10.47
C ASP A 26 5.99 -30.40 10.95
N LEU A 27 4.72 -30.80 10.76
CA LEU A 27 3.58 -30.11 11.37
C LEU A 27 3.72 -30.17 12.90
N GLY A 28 3.53 -29.02 13.54
CA GLY A 28 3.76 -28.74 14.97
C GLY A 28 3.46 -29.86 15.97
N PRO A 29 3.53 -29.59 17.28
CA PRO A 29 3.38 -30.64 18.26
C PRO A 29 2.05 -31.39 18.03
N LEU A 30 2.16 -32.70 17.88
CA LEU A 30 0.97 -33.52 17.63
C LEU A 30 0.10 -33.56 18.88
N PRO A 31 -1.23 -33.49 18.68
CA PRO A 31 -2.17 -33.61 19.76
C PRO A 31 -2.11 -35.02 20.39
N GLN A 32 -2.77 -35.14 21.55
CA GLN A 32 -2.91 -36.43 22.22
C GLN A 32 -3.56 -37.45 21.28
N ALA A 33 -2.88 -38.55 21.03
CA ALA A 33 -3.39 -39.68 20.27
C ALA A 33 -4.10 -40.73 21.17
N LEU A 34 -4.97 -41.53 20.56
CA LEU A 34 -5.47 -42.72 21.26
C LEU A 34 -4.31 -43.68 21.53
N SER A 35 -4.19 -44.11 22.77
CA SER A 35 -3.35 -45.26 23.16
C SER A 35 -4.10 -46.57 22.90
N VAL A 36 -3.36 -47.60 22.50
CA VAL A 36 -3.91 -48.94 22.42
C VAL A 36 -3.58 -49.70 23.70
N GLU A 37 -4.58 -49.91 24.53
CA GLU A 37 -4.47 -50.86 25.63
C GLU A 37 -4.97 -52.23 25.12
N ALA A 38 -4.06 -53.18 24.92
CA ALA A 38 -4.43 -54.48 24.42
C ALA A 38 -5.52 -55.12 25.28
N SER A 39 -6.73 -55.21 24.73
CA SER A 39 -7.89 -55.81 25.36
C SER A 39 -8.46 -56.86 24.39
N THR A 40 -8.79 -58.04 24.89
CA THR A 40 -9.40 -59.07 24.08
C THR A 40 -10.89 -59.17 24.39
N LEU A 41 -11.74 -58.87 23.41
CA LEU A 41 -13.17 -59.09 23.47
C LEU A 41 -13.48 -60.41 22.73
N SER A 42 -14.46 -61.16 23.24
CA SER A 42 -15.00 -62.27 22.46
C SER A 42 -15.90 -61.75 21.32
N PRO A 43 -16.03 -62.48 20.21
CA PRO A 43 -16.92 -62.09 19.10
C PRO A 43 -18.34 -61.72 19.51
N SER A 44 -18.89 -62.39 20.54
CA SER A 44 -20.22 -62.10 21.08
C SER A 44 -20.28 -60.83 21.88
N GLU A 45 -19.19 -60.43 22.59
CA GLU A 45 -19.11 -59.16 23.29
C GLU A 45 -18.98 -58.00 22.31
N GLU A 46 -18.17 -58.17 21.25
CA GLU A 46 -18.08 -57.15 20.19
C GLU A 46 -19.45 -56.86 19.53
N GLU A 47 -20.18 -57.93 19.18
CA GLU A 47 -21.52 -57.85 18.57
C GLU A 47 -22.49 -57.14 19.54
N THR A 48 -22.49 -57.54 20.80
CA THR A 48 -23.35 -56.93 21.84
C THR A 48 -23.05 -55.40 21.99
N LEU A 49 -21.78 -55.00 21.96
CA LEU A 49 -21.39 -53.58 22.06
C LEU A 49 -21.86 -52.81 20.83
N PHE A 50 -21.71 -53.39 19.63
CA PHE A 50 -22.15 -52.77 18.40
C PHE A 50 -23.67 -52.65 18.30
N ASP A 51 -24.43 -53.68 18.64
CA ASP A 51 -25.91 -53.67 18.70
C ASP A 51 -26.43 -52.62 19.66
N ALA A 52 -25.78 -52.51 20.84
CA ALA A 52 -26.12 -51.48 21.85
C ALA A 52 -25.87 -50.04 21.28
N LEU A 53 -24.79 -49.85 20.51
CA LEU A 53 -24.51 -48.58 19.85
C LEU A 53 -25.57 -48.26 18.80
N GLN A 54 -25.90 -49.22 17.92
CA GLN A 54 -26.92 -49.02 16.90
C GLN A 54 -28.29 -48.71 17.50
N LYS A 55 -28.67 -49.37 18.57
CA LYS A 55 -29.90 -49.08 19.29
C LYS A 55 -29.92 -47.64 19.79
N ARG A 56 -28.83 -47.17 20.41
CA ARG A 56 -28.73 -45.79 20.92
C ARG A 56 -28.85 -44.74 19.79
N LEU A 57 -28.23 -44.99 18.63
CA LEU A 57 -28.36 -44.10 17.48
C LEU A 57 -29.80 -44.09 16.94
N LYS A 58 -30.48 -45.23 16.90
CA LYS A 58 -31.88 -45.29 16.53
C LYS A 58 -32.80 -44.57 17.51
N ASP A 59 -32.55 -44.74 18.82
CA ASP A 59 -33.30 -44.06 19.86
C ASP A 59 -33.08 -42.53 19.79
N ALA A 60 -31.87 -42.06 19.47
CA ALA A 60 -31.54 -40.67 19.24
C ALA A 60 -32.22 -40.04 18.00
N ASP A 61 -32.39 -40.86 16.93
CA ASP A 61 -33.05 -40.42 15.71
C ASP A 61 -34.55 -40.23 15.84
N THR A 62 -35.16 -41.01 16.77
CA THR A 62 -36.61 -40.98 17.07
C THR A 62 -36.96 -40.11 18.31
N GLY A 63 -35.96 -39.66 19.07
CA GLY A 63 -36.11 -38.91 20.28
C GLY A 63 -36.29 -37.40 20.05
N ASP A 64 -36.62 -36.71 21.16
CA ASP A 64 -36.67 -35.22 21.16
C ASP A 64 -35.26 -34.66 21.06
N ASN A 65 -35.07 -33.63 20.21
CA ASN A 65 -33.79 -32.93 19.98
C ASN A 65 -33.13 -32.40 21.25
N THR A 66 -33.91 -32.12 22.32
CA THR A 66 -33.38 -31.65 23.60
C THR A 66 -32.70 -32.72 24.44
N THR A 67 -32.96 -34.01 24.16
CA THR A 67 -32.45 -35.16 24.91
C THR A 67 -31.39 -35.97 24.17
N VAL A 68 -31.07 -35.61 22.92
CA VAL A 68 -30.15 -36.35 22.06
C VAL A 68 -28.80 -36.64 22.74
N GLY A 69 -28.23 -35.67 23.44
CA GLY A 69 -26.95 -35.81 24.14
C GLY A 69 -26.93 -36.92 25.18
N SER A 70 -28.09 -37.25 25.79
CA SER A 70 -28.17 -38.32 26.78
C SER A 70 -27.96 -39.71 26.19
N PHE A 71 -28.34 -39.91 24.89
CA PHE A 71 -28.13 -41.19 24.17
C PHE A 71 -26.67 -41.38 23.81
N PHE A 72 -25.89 -40.31 23.71
CA PHE A 72 -24.49 -40.34 23.23
C PHE A 72 -23.48 -40.53 24.35
N LYS A 73 -23.84 -40.32 25.60
CA LYS A 73 -22.93 -40.21 26.76
C LYS A 73 -21.93 -41.37 26.89
N ASP A 74 -22.37 -42.62 26.65
CA ASP A 74 -21.51 -43.82 26.82
C ASP A 74 -20.90 -44.31 25.50
N ILE A 75 -21.16 -43.64 24.39
CA ILE A 75 -20.64 -44.04 23.06
C ILE A 75 -19.11 -43.99 23.02
N PRO A 76 -18.40 -42.95 23.55
CA PRO A 76 -16.91 -42.91 23.56
C PRO A 76 -16.33 -44.17 24.26
N VAL A 77 -16.83 -44.55 25.41
CA VAL A 77 -16.38 -45.77 26.11
C VAL A 77 -16.57 -47.02 25.28
N THR A 78 -17.66 -47.10 24.54
CA THR A 78 -17.92 -48.22 23.61
C THR A 78 -16.93 -48.24 22.47
N LEU A 79 -16.63 -47.08 21.88
CA LEU A 79 -15.66 -46.91 20.81
C LEU A 79 -14.24 -47.24 21.27
N GLU A 80 -13.83 -46.84 22.48
CA GLU A 80 -12.53 -47.17 23.06
C GLU A 80 -12.38 -48.69 23.24
N LYS A 81 -13.40 -49.40 23.71
CA LYS A 81 -13.38 -50.86 23.81
C LYS A 81 -13.23 -51.54 22.44
N LEU A 82 -13.98 -51.08 21.43
CA LEU A 82 -13.89 -51.61 20.05
C LEU A 82 -12.51 -51.28 19.43
N TRP A 83 -11.94 -50.14 19.72
CA TRP A 83 -10.62 -49.76 19.26
C TRP A 83 -9.51 -50.62 19.90
N ASN A 84 -9.52 -50.79 21.20
CA ASN A 84 -8.56 -51.59 21.94
C ASN A 84 -8.60 -53.08 21.59
N ALA A 85 -9.77 -53.57 21.26
CA ALA A 85 -9.98 -54.96 20.77
C ALA A 85 -9.63 -55.12 19.28
N ARG A 86 -9.33 -54.05 18.55
CA ARG A 86 -9.22 -54.05 17.07
C ARG A 86 -10.42 -54.69 16.40
N SER A 87 -11.61 -54.41 16.89
CA SER A 87 -12.86 -55.00 16.49
C SER A 87 -13.20 -54.70 15.04
N ARG A 88 -13.69 -55.73 14.30
CA ARG A 88 -14.23 -55.58 12.95
C ARG A 88 -15.43 -54.63 12.85
N TYR A 89 -16.15 -54.43 13.97
CA TYR A 89 -17.30 -53.53 14.06
C TYR A 89 -16.94 -52.04 14.17
N LEU A 90 -15.67 -51.71 14.42
CA LEU A 90 -15.25 -50.30 14.56
C LEU A 90 -15.53 -49.52 13.27
N SER A 91 -15.27 -50.11 12.08
CA SER A 91 -15.54 -49.44 10.82
C SER A 91 -17.02 -49.14 10.64
N GLN A 92 -17.90 -50.12 10.94
CA GLN A 92 -19.34 -49.92 10.84
C GLN A 92 -19.89 -48.94 11.85
N ALA A 93 -19.34 -48.93 13.09
CA ALA A 93 -19.69 -47.95 14.12
C ALA A 93 -19.31 -46.53 13.70
N THR A 94 -18.10 -46.36 13.14
CA THR A 94 -17.60 -45.07 12.62
C THR A 94 -18.48 -44.59 11.46
N GLU A 95 -18.85 -45.44 10.54
CA GLU A 95 -19.73 -45.11 9.42
C GLU A 95 -21.14 -44.65 9.92
N ALA A 96 -21.71 -45.37 10.86
CA ALA A 96 -23.03 -45.04 11.43
C ALA A 96 -23.01 -43.66 12.10
N LEU A 97 -21.98 -43.36 12.90
CA LEU A 97 -21.78 -42.06 13.54
C LEU A 97 -21.53 -40.96 12.54
N ALA A 98 -20.73 -41.20 11.50
CA ALA A 98 -20.48 -40.22 10.43
C ALA A 98 -21.75 -39.91 9.62
N ASN A 99 -22.64 -40.89 9.44
CA ASN A 99 -23.94 -40.67 8.81
C ASN A 99 -24.87 -39.86 9.73
N GLY A 100 -24.87 -40.10 11.04
CA GLY A 100 -25.62 -39.33 12.04
C GLY A 100 -25.16 -37.90 12.15
N SER A 101 -23.86 -37.59 11.96
CA SER A 101 -23.30 -36.22 12.04
C SER A 101 -23.87 -35.24 10.99
N ARG A 102 -24.55 -35.77 9.95
CA ARG A 102 -25.29 -34.95 8.97
C ARG A 102 -26.50 -34.24 9.60
N THR A 103 -27.05 -34.83 10.68
CA THR A 103 -28.19 -34.28 11.39
C THR A 103 -27.74 -33.07 12.23
N PRO A 104 -28.20 -31.84 11.97
CA PRO A 104 -27.71 -30.65 12.67
C PRO A 104 -27.83 -30.74 14.19
N SER A 105 -28.90 -31.31 14.74
CA SER A 105 -29.12 -31.46 16.19
C SER A 105 -28.13 -32.41 16.89
N TRP A 106 -27.36 -33.21 16.14
CA TRP A 106 -26.35 -34.12 16.70
C TRP A 106 -24.95 -33.50 16.76
N ARG A 107 -24.69 -32.43 16.01
CA ARG A 107 -23.36 -31.82 15.89
C ARG A 107 -22.79 -31.39 17.24
N LEU A 108 -23.47 -30.50 17.94
CA LEU A 108 -23.05 -30.01 19.26
C LEU A 108 -22.95 -31.14 20.32
N PRO A 109 -23.94 -32.05 20.46
CA PRO A 109 -23.83 -33.22 21.32
C PRO A 109 -22.60 -34.09 21.06
N TYR A 110 -22.16 -34.26 19.84
CA TYR A 110 -20.94 -35.03 19.53
C TYR A 110 -19.68 -34.41 20.15
N GLY A 111 -19.56 -33.09 20.19
CA GLY A 111 -18.48 -32.40 20.90
C GLY A 111 -18.60 -32.57 22.42
N GLN A 112 -19.80 -32.31 22.97
CA GLN A 112 -20.08 -32.33 24.42
C GLN A 112 -19.90 -33.69 25.05
N THR A 113 -20.20 -34.78 24.33
CA THR A 113 -20.11 -36.13 24.85
C THR A 113 -18.74 -36.80 24.64
N GLY A 114 -17.82 -36.17 23.93
CA GLY A 114 -16.48 -36.68 23.64
C GLY A 114 -16.36 -37.57 22.41
N ILE A 115 -17.45 -37.78 21.65
CA ILE A 115 -17.42 -38.53 20.38
C ILE A 115 -16.45 -37.86 19.40
N LEU A 116 -16.57 -36.52 19.21
CA LEU A 116 -15.66 -35.76 18.35
C LEU A 116 -14.20 -35.91 18.79
N SER A 117 -13.95 -35.80 20.11
CA SER A 117 -12.59 -35.94 20.66
C SER A 117 -11.99 -37.32 20.40
N PHE A 118 -12.78 -38.40 20.48
CA PHE A 118 -12.33 -39.75 20.17
C PHE A 118 -11.84 -39.84 18.71
N PHE A 119 -12.61 -39.33 17.74
CA PHE A 119 -12.21 -39.39 16.34
C PHE A 119 -11.03 -38.48 16.01
N LEU A 120 -10.89 -37.33 16.67
CA LEU A 120 -9.71 -36.47 16.57
C LEU A 120 -8.45 -37.18 17.07
N GLN A 121 -8.55 -37.84 18.22
CA GLN A 121 -7.43 -38.65 18.78
C GLN A 121 -7.09 -39.85 17.93
N LEU A 122 -8.09 -40.49 17.29
CA LEU A 122 -7.88 -41.58 16.33
C LEU A 122 -7.12 -41.11 15.11
N LEU A 123 -7.49 -39.97 14.52
CA LEU A 123 -6.76 -39.36 13.38
C LEU A 123 -5.34 -38.92 13.76
N ALA A 124 -5.09 -38.61 15.03
CA ALA A 124 -3.76 -38.30 15.54
C ALA A 124 -2.91 -39.53 15.86
N SER A 125 -3.51 -40.74 15.87
CA SER A 125 -2.81 -41.99 16.20
C SER A 125 -1.69 -42.32 15.19
N ASN A 126 -0.60 -42.89 15.70
CA ASN A 126 0.47 -43.43 14.87
C ASN A 126 0.23 -44.93 14.51
N GLU A 127 -0.86 -45.54 15.01
CA GLU A 127 -1.26 -46.88 14.65
C GLU A 127 -1.78 -46.95 13.21
N ALA A 128 -1.63 -48.11 12.58
CA ALA A 128 -2.22 -48.33 11.25
C ALA A 128 -3.74 -48.38 11.37
N VAL A 129 -4.42 -47.40 10.81
CA VAL A 129 -5.88 -47.29 10.76
C VAL A 129 -6.35 -47.53 9.33
N ASP A 130 -7.39 -48.34 9.18
CA ASP A 130 -7.99 -48.57 7.86
C ASP A 130 -8.47 -47.26 7.22
N THR A 131 -8.24 -47.11 5.89
CA THR A 131 -8.64 -45.93 5.13
C THR A 131 -10.16 -45.66 5.26
N SER A 132 -10.98 -46.67 5.37
CA SER A 132 -12.43 -46.54 5.59
C SER A 132 -12.75 -45.86 6.93
N ILE A 133 -12.04 -46.23 8.01
CA ILE A 133 -12.22 -45.62 9.33
C ILE A 133 -11.73 -44.18 9.29
N GLN A 134 -10.57 -43.89 8.67
CA GLN A 134 -10.06 -42.54 8.48
C GLN A 134 -11.06 -41.65 7.71
N LEU A 135 -11.60 -42.16 6.61
CA LEU A 135 -12.60 -41.50 5.77
C LEU A 135 -13.86 -41.09 6.58
N HIS A 136 -14.42 -42.06 7.32
CA HIS A 136 -15.63 -41.80 8.10
C HIS A 136 -15.35 -40.86 9.30
N SER A 137 -14.16 -40.97 9.91
CA SER A 137 -13.72 -40.06 10.96
C SER A 137 -13.63 -38.62 10.45
N LEU A 138 -13.02 -38.41 9.29
CA LEU A 138 -12.95 -37.09 8.64
C LEU A 138 -14.33 -36.51 8.32
N ARG A 139 -15.24 -37.35 7.78
CA ARG A 139 -16.64 -36.96 7.49
C ARG A 139 -17.36 -36.52 8.78
N LEU A 140 -17.18 -37.29 9.87
CA LEU A 140 -17.77 -36.97 11.16
C LEU A 140 -17.22 -35.61 11.68
N VAL A 141 -15.91 -35.40 11.64
CA VAL A 141 -15.27 -34.15 12.08
C VAL A 141 -15.81 -32.98 11.28
N GLY A 142 -15.78 -33.05 9.93
CA GLY A 142 -16.24 -31.97 9.06
C GLY A 142 -17.71 -31.62 9.28
N ASN A 143 -18.59 -32.63 9.36
CA ASN A 143 -20.01 -32.41 9.59
C ASN A 143 -20.29 -31.84 11.00
N SER A 144 -19.60 -32.36 12.03
CA SER A 144 -19.80 -31.92 13.41
C SER A 144 -19.33 -30.47 13.64
N CYS A 145 -18.36 -30.00 12.88
CA CYS A 145 -17.83 -28.63 12.94
C CYS A 145 -18.58 -27.64 12.03
N ALA A 146 -19.44 -28.12 11.14
CA ALA A 146 -20.24 -27.25 10.29
C ALA A 146 -21.17 -26.39 11.16
N ASP A 147 -21.08 -25.07 11.05
CA ASP A 147 -21.88 -24.09 11.80
C ASP A 147 -21.88 -24.31 13.34
N THR A 148 -20.79 -24.86 13.90
CA THR A 148 -20.71 -25.21 15.33
C THR A 148 -19.35 -24.82 15.90
N ASP A 149 -19.24 -23.59 16.43
CA ASP A 149 -17.96 -23.02 16.88
C ASP A 149 -17.39 -23.72 18.11
N GLU A 150 -18.25 -24.26 19.00
CA GLU A 150 -17.80 -25.03 20.14
C GLU A 150 -17.03 -26.30 19.70
N ASN A 151 -17.45 -26.95 18.63
CA ASN A 151 -16.77 -28.11 18.07
C ASN A 151 -15.47 -27.70 17.33
N ARG A 152 -15.49 -26.58 16.59
CA ARG A 152 -14.28 -26.01 15.99
C ARG A 152 -13.24 -25.67 17.06
N ALA A 153 -13.67 -25.11 18.19
CA ALA A 153 -12.79 -24.84 19.33
C ALA A 153 -12.11 -26.09 19.91
N ILE A 154 -12.79 -27.26 19.93
CA ILE A 154 -12.20 -28.54 20.33
C ILE A 154 -11.06 -28.93 19.37
N VAL A 155 -11.26 -28.74 18.05
CA VAL A 155 -10.25 -29.07 17.03
C VAL A 155 -9.04 -28.15 17.16
N VAL A 156 -9.26 -26.86 17.37
CA VAL A 156 -8.19 -25.84 17.43
C VAL A 156 -7.40 -25.94 18.73
N LYS A 157 -8.05 -26.21 19.87
CA LYS A 157 -7.42 -26.15 21.19
C LYS A 157 -6.13 -26.95 21.31
N ASP A 158 -6.08 -28.15 20.76
CA ASP A 158 -4.95 -29.09 20.88
C ASP A 158 -4.25 -29.35 19.53
N ASN A 159 -4.43 -28.43 18.55
CA ASN A 159 -3.85 -28.54 17.20
C ASN A 159 -4.24 -29.82 16.43
N TYR A 160 -5.48 -30.28 16.58
CA TYR A 160 -5.96 -31.45 15.81
C TYR A 160 -6.05 -31.13 14.30
N THR A 161 -6.00 -29.86 13.88
CA THR A 161 -5.87 -29.49 12.48
C THR A 161 -4.62 -30.13 11.84
N ALA A 162 -3.50 -30.24 12.56
CA ALA A 162 -2.31 -30.93 12.09
C ALA A 162 -2.57 -32.44 11.86
N ALA A 163 -3.34 -33.10 12.76
CA ALA A 163 -3.72 -34.51 12.61
C ALA A 163 -4.63 -34.73 11.39
N ILE A 164 -5.56 -33.80 11.12
CA ILE A 164 -6.42 -33.82 9.94
C ILE A 164 -5.57 -33.62 8.67
N MET A 165 -4.66 -32.64 8.65
CA MET A 165 -3.79 -32.35 7.52
C MET A 165 -2.82 -33.51 7.20
N ARG A 166 -2.41 -34.30 8.18
CA ARG A 166 -1.60 -35.51 7.95
C ARG A 166 -2.27 -36.52 7.02
N GLN A 167 -3.59 -36.54 6.98
CA GLN A 167 -4.35 -37.43 6.11
C GLN A 167 -4.22 -37.06 4.62
N LEU A 168 -3.69 -35.87 4.28
CA LEU A 168 -3.37 -35.47 2.90
C LEU A 168 -2.24 -36.29 2.27
N LEU A 169 -1.48 -37.08 3.06
CA LEU A 169 -0.52 -38.05 2.52
C LEU A 169 -1.17 -39.22 1.83
N ASN A 170 -2.44 -39.52 2.12
CA ASN A 170 -3.20 -40.53 1.44
C ASN A 170 -4.04 -39.92 0.31
N PRO A 171 -3.71 -40.17 -0.98
CA PRO A 171 -4.42 -39.57 -2.13
C PRO A 171 -5.93 -39.82 -2.11
N GLU A 172 -6.38 -40.98 -1.58
CA GLU A 172 -7.81 -41.32 -1.50
C GLU A 172 -8.59 -40.39 -0.55
N LEU A 173 -7.91 -39.80 0.44
CA LEU A 173 -8.50 -38.95 1.47
C LEU A 173 -8.46 -37.46 1.11
N VAL A 174 -7.65 -37.01 0.16
CA VAL A 174 -7.50 -35.60 -0.22
C VAL A 174 -8.87 -34.97 -0.51
N LYS A 175 -9.75 -35.68 -1.21
CA LYS A 175 -11.12 -35.26 -1.59
C LYS A 175 -12.05 -35.01 -0.38
N VAL A 176 -11.68 -35.49 0.81
CA VAL A 176 -12.46 -35.29 2.03
C VAL A 176 -11.75 -34.31 2.98
N VAL A 177 -10.43 -34.39 3.07
CA VAL A 177 -9.63 -33.54 3.97
C VAL A 177 -9.77 -32.07 3.61
N ILE A 178 -9.66 -31.70 2.34
CA ILE A 178 -9.74 -30.29 1.91
C ILE A 178 -11.10 -29.67 2.28
N PRO A 179 -12.27 -30.25 1.95
CA PRO A 179 -13.57 -29.73 2.41
C PRO A 179 -13.71 -29.68 3.94
N VAL A 180 -13.12 -30.63 4.67
CA VAL A 180 -13.15 -30.63 6.14
C VAL A 180 -12.39 -29.41 6.68
N ILE A 181 -11.18 -29.14 6.18
CA ILE A 181 -10.38 -27.99 6.59
C ILE A 181 -11.11 -26.69 6.20
N TYR A 182 -11.70 -26.63 5.01
CA TYR A 182 -12.50 -25.48 4.57
C TYR A 182 -13.66 -25.19 5.54
N ASN A 183 -14.45 -26.22 5.92
CA ASN A 183 -15.55 -26.08 6.87
C ASN A 183 -15.08 -25.63 8.27
N LEU A 184 -13.86 -25.97 8.67
CA LEU A 184 -13.27 -25.48 9.93
C LEU A 184 -12.92 -23.99 9.85
N CYS A 185 -12.49 -23.51 8.68
CA CYS A 185 -11.97 -22.15 8.47
C CYS A 185 -13.07 -21.13 8.16
N ILE A 186 -14.24 -21.52 7.63
CA ILE A 186 -15.32 -20.58 7.32
C ILE A 186 -15.74 -19.82 8.59
N ASP A 187 -15.69 -18.50 8.55
CA ASP A 187 -16.09 -17.58 9.62
C ASP A 187 -15.43 -17.91 10.98
N ASN A 188 -14.24 -18.54 10.99
CA ASN A 188 -13.53 -18.92 12.20
C ASN A 188 -12.04 -18.57 12.15
N GLU A 189 -11.70 -17.35 12.57
CA GLU A 189 -10.33 -16.82 12.55
C GLU A 189 -9.32 -17.69 13.33
N PRO A 190 -9.63 -18.25 14.53
CA PRO A 190 -8.72 -19.15 15.23
C PRO A 190 -8.32 -20.38 14.41
N ALA A 191 -9.28 -20.99 13.68
CA ALA A 191 -9.01 -22.13 12.80
C ALA A 191 -8.17 -21.69 11.58
N GLN A 192 -8.49 -20.55 10.95
CA GLN A 192 -7.71 -20.00 9.85
C GLN A 192 -6.25 -19.79 10.27
N SER A 193 -6.02 -19.15 11.40
CA SER A 193 -4.67 -18.88 11.91
C SER A 193 -3.89 -20.15 12.21
N GLN A 194 -4.52 -21.17 12.79
CA GLN A 194 -3.87 -22.44 13.09
C GLN A 194 -3.56 -23.25 11.83
N VAL A 195 -4.51 -23.34 10.90
CA VAL A 195 -4.37 -24.05 9.61
C VAL A 195 -3.29 -23.37 8.76
N ALA A 196 -3.26 -22.04 8.75
CA ALA A 196 -2.18 -21.27 8.10
C ALA A 196 -0.81 -21.57 8.74
N ALA A 197 -0.70 -21.53 10.07
CA ALA A 197 0.53 -21.88 10.79
C ALA A 197 0.99 -23.31 10.50
N ASN A 198 0.06 -24.22 10.22
CA ASN A 198 0.34 -25.57 9.72
C ASN A 198 0.69 -25.60 8.22
N LYS A 199 0.97 -24.47 7.57
CA LYS A 199 1.50 -24.35 6.20
C LYS A 199 0.56 -24.83 5.11
N ILE A 200 -0.75 -24.71 5.29
CA ILE A 200 -1.75 -25.23 4.34
C ILE A 200 -1.57 -24.63 2.94
N VAL A 201 -1.21 -23.33 2.83
CA VAL A 201 -0.98 -22.69 1.53
C VAL A 201 0.11 -23.42 0.75
N TYR A 202 1.26 -23.70 1.36
CA TYR A 202 2.33 -24.46 0.73
C TYR A 202 1.87 -25.87 0.32
N ILE A 203 1.11 -26.54 1.19
CA ILE A 203 0.58 -27.90 0.93
C ILE A 203 -0.36 -27.91 -0.28
N ILE A 204 -1.30 -26.94 -0.34
CA ILE A 204 -2.23 -26.83 -1.48
C ILE A 204 -1.47 -26.52 -2.77
N LEU A 205 -0.50 -25.60 -2.75
CA LEU A 205 0.31 -25.29 -3.92
C LEU A 205 1.08 -26.52 -4.44
N LYS A 206 1.59 -27.35 -3.54
CA LYS A 206 2.21 -28.63 -3.91
C LYS A 206 1.21 -29.59 -4.54
N LEU A 207 0.02 -29.75 -3.95
CA LEU A 207 -1.03 -30.60 -4.46
C LEU A 207 -1.54 -30.11 -5.84
N LEU A 208 -1.67 -28.80 -6.05
CA LEU A 208 -2.01 -28.22 -7.35
C LEU A 208 -0.93 -28.53 -8.39
N LYS A 209 0.35 -28.34 -8.04
CA LYS A 209 1.47 -28.62 -8.94
C LYS A 209 1.60 -30.11 -9.28
N ASP A 210 1.24 -30.99 -8.35
CA ASP A 210 1.29 -32.44 -8.51
C ASP A 210 0.00 -33.00 -9.19
N GLY A 211 -0.95 -32.15 -9.62
CA GLY A 211 -2.18 -32.52 -10.35
C GLY A 211 -3.24 -33.21 -9.49
N ALA A 212 -3.18 -33.10 -8.16
CA ALA A 212 -4.09 -33.82 -7.24
C ALA A 212 -5.57 -33.42 -7.36
N PHE A 213 -5.89 -32.37 -8.11
CA PHE A 213 -7.24 -31.81 -8.25
C PHE A 213 -7.76 -31.87 -9.72
N GLU A 214 -6.96 -32.35 -10.68
CA GLU A 214 -7.25 -32.24 -12.13
C GLU A 214 -8.60 -32.82 -12.55
N ASP A 215 -9.08 -33.88 -11.89
CA ASP A 215 -10.35 -34.55 -12.25
C ASP A 215 -11.54 -34.09 -11.37
N ASN A 216 -11.41 -33.02 -10.57
CA ASN A 216 -12.45 -32.63 -9.61
C ASN A 216 -12.56 -31.11 -9.42
N ASP A 217 -13.35 -30.46 -10.25
CA ASP A 217 -13.58 -29.01 -10.22
C ASP A 217 -14.09 -28.51 -8.86
N THR A 218 -14.96 -29.27 -8.20
CA THR A 218 -15.48 -28.90 -6.87
C THR A 218 -14.38 -28.90 -5.83
N LEU A 219 -13.50 -29.89 -5.86
CA LEU A 219 -12.37 -29.96 -4.93
C LEU A 219 -11.36 -28.84 -5.19
N MET A 220 -11.13 -28.54 -6.46
CA MET A 220 -10.29 -27.42 -6.87
C MET A 220 -10.86 -26.10 -6.34
N THR A 221 -12.18 -25.89 -6.45
CA THR A 221 -12.84 -24.69 -5.89
C THR A 221 -12.60 -24.58 -4.40
N PHE A 222 -12.83 -25.63 -3.62
CA PHE A 222 -12.55 -25.62 -2.18
C PHE A 222 -11.07 -25.31 -1.86
N ALA A 223 -10.13 -25.80 -2.65
CA ALA A 223 -8.71 -25.53 -2.44
C ALA A 223 -8.38 -24.05 -2.64
N TYR A 224 -8.91 -23.40 -3.67
CA TYR A 224 -8.71 -21.96 -3.92
C TYR A 224 -9.42 -21.11 -2.86
N GLU A 225 -10.67 -21.41 -2.53
CA GLU A 225 -11.40 -20.69 -1.47
C GLU A 225 -10.69 -20.81 -0.10
N LEU A 226 -10.17 -22.02 0.22
CA LEU A 226 -9.39 -22.21 1.43
C LEU A 226 -8.10 -21.36 1.42
N MET A 227 -7.43 -21.26 0.29
CA MET A 227 -6.25 -20.39 0.17
C MET A 227 -6.62 -18.93 0.40
N GLU A 228 -7.74 -18.43 -0.11
CA GLU A 228 -8.22 -17.06 0.13
C GLU A 228 -8.47 -16.79 1.61
N LEU A 229 -9.11 -17.74 2.32
CA LEU A 229 -9.41 -17.59 3.75
C LEU A 229 -8.15 -17.49 4.64
N VAL A 230 -7.02 -18.07 4.19
CA VAL A 230 -5.82 -18.19 5.04
C VAL A 230 -4.61 -17.42 4.51
N ALA A 231 -4.69 -16.83 3.32
CA ALA A 231 -3.55 -16.20 2.63
C ALA A 231 -2.90 -15.06 3.42
N GLU A 232 -3.69 -14.27 4.14
CA GLU A 232 -3.24 -13.10 4.88
C GLU A 232 -2.85 -13.40 6.33
N GLN A 233 -2.90 -14.67 6.75
CA GLN A 233 -2.54 -15.06 8.13
C GLN A 233 -1.03 -14.96 8.35
N GLU A 234 -0.58 -13.98 9.12
CA GLU A 234 0.83 -13.64 9.37
C GLU A 234 1.66 -14.86 9.80
N LYS A 235 1.18 -15.66 10.75
CA LYS A 235 1.87 -16.88 11.21
C LYS A 235 2.08 -17.89 10.09
N GLY A 236 1.14 -17.99 9.17
CA GLY A 236 1.25 -18.86 8.01
C GLY A 236 2.37 -18.42 7.07
N ILE A 237 2.44 -17.13 6.78
CA ILE A 237 3.48 -16.54 5.94
C ILE A 237 4.85 -16.71 6.59
N GLU A 238 4.99 -16.39 7.88
CA GLU A 238 6.25 -16.51 8.62
C GLU A 238 6.80 -17.94 8.63
N GLN A 239 5.94 -18.94 8.79
CA GLN A 239 6.34 -20.34 8.89
C GLN A 239 6.45 -21.06 7.56
N SER A 240 6.01 -20.44 6.47
CA SER A 240 6.06 -21.04 5.14
C SER A 240 7.50 -21.23 4.65
N PRO A 241 7.80 -22.33 3.93
CA PRO A 241 9.08 -22.51 3.26
C PRO A 241 9.36 -21.38 2.26
N THR A 242 10.63 -21.06 2.04
CA THR A 242 11.03 -20.00 1.10
C THR A 242 10.62 -20.29 -0.34
N GLY A 243 10.50 -21.56 -0.71
CA GLY A 243 10.02 -21.99 -2.02
C GLY A 243 8.52 -21.79 -2.28
N THR A 244 7.74 -21.37 -1.27
CA THR A 244 6.33 -21.00 -1.46
C THR A 244 6.18 -19.90 -2.51
N LEU A 245 7.09 -18.91 -2.49
CA LEU A 245 7.08 -17.82 -3.46
C LEU A 245 7.25 -18.33 -4.90
N SER A 246 8.19 -19.26 -5.11
CA SER A 246 8.41 -19.85 -6.44
C SER A 246 7.19 -20.65 -6.93
N LEU A 247 6.53 -21.42 -6.04
CA LEU A 247 5.33 -22.15 -6.39
C LEU A 247 4.17 -21.23 -6.80
N LEU A 248 3.96 -20.13 -6.05
CA LEU A 248 2.96 -19.12 -6.39
C LEU A 248 3.22 -18.49 -7.77
N ILE A 249 4.48 -18.13 -8.03
CA ILE A 249 4.89 -17.55 -9.32
C ILE A 249 4.74 -18.56 -10.46
N ASP A 250 5.25 -19.79 -10.27
CA ASP A 250 5.14 -20.85 -11.29
C ASP A 250 3.67 -21.05 -11.69
N LEU A 251 2.78 -21.22 -10.71
CA LEU A 251 1.35 -21.36 -10.95
C LEU A 251 0.71 -20.12 -11.56
N ALA A 252 1.12 -18.92 -11.10
CA ALA A 252 0.66 -17.66 -11.68
C ALA A 252 1.10 -17.47 -13.12
N LEU A 253 2.16 -18.09 -13.58
CA LEU A 253 2.65 -18.03 -14.96
C LEU A 253 2.17 -19.19 -15.84
N ASP A 254 1.74 -20.29 -15.22
CA ASP A 254 1.21 -21.45 -15.94
C ASP A 254 -0.25 -21.21 -16.36
N LYS A 255 -0.48 -21.22 -17.69
CA LYS A 255 -1.81 -20.99 -18.27
C LYS A 255 -2.75 -22.17 -18.10
N GLU A 256 -2.21 -23.38 -17.99
CA GLU A 256 -2.99 -24.59 -17.81
C GLU A 256 -3.38 -24.77 -16.34
N ALA A 257 -2.48 -24.42 -15.42
CA ALA A 257 -2.76 -24.50 -13.99
C ALA A 257 -3.76 -23.43 -13.50
N THR A 258 -3.78 -22.25 -14.13
CA THR A 258 -4.70 -21.15 -13.78
C THR A 258 -5.40 -20.60 -15.02
N PRO A 259 -6.32 -21.38 -15.62
CA PRO A 259 -7.00 -20.99 -16.85
C PRO A 259 -8.06 -19.92 -16.66
N SER A 260 -8.67 -19.83 -15.48
CA SER A 260 -9.73 -18.86 -15.17
C SER A 260 -9.18 -17.59 -14.48
N ILE A 261 -9.90 -16.48 -14.62
CA ILE A 261 -9.60 -15.21 -13.93
C ILE A 261 -9.65 -15.39 -12.41
N SER A 262 -10.62 -16.14 -11.89
CA SER A 262 -10.76 -16.40 -10.46
C SER A 262 -9.54 -17.12 -9.89
N GLN A 263 -9.14 -18.24 -10.49
CA GLN A 263 -7.96 -19.02 -10.05
C GLN A 263 -6.68 -18.19 -10.12
N PHE A 264 -6.48 -17.47 -11.21
CA PHE A 264 -5.35 -16.54 -11.35
C PHE A 264 -5.37 -15.47 -10.27
N SER A 265 -6.54 -14.87 -10.00
CA SER A 265 -6.69 -13.82 -8.99
C SER A 265 -6.37 -14.32 -7.59
N THR A 266 -6.83 -15.52 -7.20
CA THR A 266 -6.52 -16.14 -5.91
C THR A 266 -5.01 -16.35 -5.74
N ILE A 267 -4.34 -16.95 -6.74
CA ILE A 267 -2.88 -17.16 -6.68
C ILE A 267 -2.13 -15.85 -6.57
N VAL A 268 -2.51 -14.84 -7.33
CA VAL A 268 -1.83 -13.52 -7.31
C VAL A 268 -2.15 -12.75 -6.03
N THR A 269 -3.34 -12.89 -5.45
CA THR A 269 -3.66 -12.32 -4.13
C THR A 269 -2.80 -12.95 -3.03
N CYS A 270 -2.67 -14.28 -3.02
CA CYS A 270 -1.75 -14.97 -2.13
C CYS A 270 -0.30 -14.50 -2.34
N LEU A 271 0.14 -14.37 -3.61
CA LEU A 271 1.47 -13.87 -3.95
C LEU A 271 1.72 -12.47 -3.37
N ALA A 272 0.76 -11.56 -3.50
CA ALA A 272 0.84 -10.22 -2.94
C ALA A 272 0.94 -10.25 -1.41
N ALA A 273 0.12 -11.07 -0.72
CA ALA A 273 0.17 -11.22 0.73
C ALA A 273 1.55 -11.71 1.22
N TYR A 274 2.16 -12.66 0.51
CA TYR A 274 3.52 -13.11 0.83
C TYR A 274 4.57 -12.01 0.59
N LEU A 275 4.41 -11.19 -0.44
CA LEU A 275 5.31 -10.09 -0.78
C LEU A 275 5.13 -8.86 0.14
N ASP A 276 4.06 -8.77 0.91
CA ASP A 276 3.93 -7.77 1.99
C ASP A 276 4.92 -8.07 3.14
N HIS A 277 5.44 -9.31 3.23
CA HIS A 277 6.41 -9.70 4.24
C HIS A 277 7.87 -9.55 3.76
N LYS A 278 8.69 -8.80 4.51
CA LYS A 278 10.08 -8.45 4.13
C LYS A 278 10.95 -9.63 3.69
N ARG A 279 10.82 -10.79 4.36
CA ARG A 279 11.58 -12.00 4.01
C ARG A 279 11.35 -12.43 2.56
N PHE A 280 10.09 -12.37 2.11
CA PHE A 280 9.71 -12.77 0.75
C PHE A 280 10.00 -11.66 -0.26
N GLN A 281 9.96 -10.37 0.14
CA GLN A 281 10.45 -9.27 -0.68
C GLN A 281 11.93 -9.46 -1.03
N ASP A 282 12.78 -9.74 -0.05
CA ASP A 282 14.21 -9.96 -0.27
C ASP A 282 14.47 -11.17 -1.20
N ILE A 283 13.68 -12.25 -1.07
CA ILE A 283 13.75 -13.42 -1.97
C ILE A 283 13.29 -13.04 -3.39
N CYS A 284 12.19 -12.30 -3.50
CA CYS A 284 11.67 -11.82 -4.79
C CYS A 284 12.72 -10.99 -5.53
N ILE A 285 13.29 -9.99 -4.86
CA ILE A 285 14.31 -9.11 -5.43
C ILE A 285 15.53 -9.91 -5.90
N SER A 286 15.97 -10.89 -5.10
CA SER A 286 17.17 -11.66 -5.39
C SER A 286 16.99 -12.67 -6.53
N ASN A 287 15.80 -13.27 -6.68
CA ASN A 287 15.62 -14.44 -7.53
C ASN A 287 14.49 -14.32 -8.56
N HIS A 288 13.42 -13.58 -8.29
CA HIS A 288 12.14 -13.71 -8.99
C HIS A 288 11.53 -12.41 -9.51
N LEU A 289 12.25 -11.28 -9.46
CA LEU A 289 11.64 -9.99 -9.80
C LEU A 289 11.15 -9.93 -11.24
N ASN A 290 11.91 -10.50 -12.20
CA ASN A 290 11.50 -10.56 -13.59
C ASN A 290 10.26 -11.44 -13.79
N ASP A 291 10.12 -12.50 -13.00
CA ASP A 291 8.98 -13.41 -13.06
C ASP A 291 7.71 -12.69 -12.56
N ILE A 292 7.81 -11.91 -11.47
CA ILE A 292 6.68 -11.09 -10.98
C ILE A 292 6.25 -10.05 -12.03
N LEU A 293 7.19 -9.41 -12.72
CA LEU A 293 6.86 -8.50 -13.82
C LEU A 293 6.13 -9.25 -14.96
N SER A 294 6.51 -10.51 -15.21
CA SER A 294 5.80 -11.37 -16.16
C SER A 294 4.38 -11.73 -15.68
N VAL A 295 4.17 -11.90 -14.37
CA VAL A 295 2.82 -12.07 -13.79
C VAL A 295 1.97 -10.81 -14.04
N LEU A 296 2.52 -9.61 -13.86
CA LEU A 296 1.82 -8.36 -14.18
C LEU A 296 1.44 -8.30 -15.68
N GLN A 297 2.36 -8.66 -16.58
CA GLN A 297 2.07 -8.74 -18.02
C GLN A 297 1.00 -9.78 -18.34
N ARG A 298 1.05 -10.95 -17.70
CA ARG A 298 0.00 -11.97 -17.87
C ARG A 298 -1.37 -11.46 -17.43
N SER A 299 -1.44 -10.69 -16.34
CA SER A 299 -2.70 -10.10 -15.86
C SER A 299 -3.40 -9.22 -16.92
N LEU A 300 -2.63 -8.65 -17.87
CA LEU A 300 -3.16 -7.84 -18.95
C LEU A 300 -3.70 -8.68 -20.13
N ALA A 301 -3.19 -9.90 -20.27
CA ALA A 301 -3.55 -10.80 -21.34
C ALA A 301 -4.71 -11.77 -20.98
N ILE A 302 -4.87 -12.09 -19.69
CA ILE A 302 -5.94 -12.99 -19.23
C ILE A 302 -7.30 -12.29 -19.36
N GLY A 303 -8.33 -13.01 -19.83
CA GLY A 303 -9.68 -12.47 -20.00
C GLY A 303 -9.85 -11.55 -21.22
N ALA A 304 -8.93 -11.60 -22.20
CA ALA A 304 -9.04 -10.80 -23.42
C ALA A 304 -10.28 -11.12 -24.27
N ASP A 305 -10.82 -12.35 -24.17
CA ASP A 305 -11.97 -12.82 -24.91
C ASP A 305 -13.28 -12.60 -24.12
N GLN A 306 -13.86 -11.39 -24.23
CA GLN A 306 -15.18 -11.02 -23.69
C GLN A 306 -15.33 -11.24 -22.15
N PRO A 307 -14.56 -10.55 -21.32
CA PRO A 307 -14.69 -10.63 -19.85
C PRO A 307 -16.02 -10.01 -19.38
N SER A 308 -16.59 -10.57 -18.31
CA SER A 308 -17.72 -9.94 -17.63
C SER A 308 -17.33 -8.60 -16.98
N GLN A 309 -18.32 -7.78 -16.63
CA GLN A 309 -18.04 -6.52 -15.92
C GLN A 309 -17.37 -6.77 -14.54
N GLU A 310 -17.74 -7.85 -13.88
CA GLU A 310 -17.14 -8.29 -12.61
C GLU A 310 -15.67 -8.70 -12.80
N ASP A 311 -15.36 -9.44 -13.87
CA ASP A 311 -13.98 -9.82 -14.22
C ASP A 311 -13.10 -8.61 -14.50
N ILE A 312 -13.61 -7.62 -15.23
CA ILE A 312 -12.89 -6.36 -15.53
C ILE A 312 -12.55 -5.64 -14.22
N GLN A 313 -13.51 -5.56 -13.30
CA GLN A 313 -13.32 -4.90 -12.01
C GLN A 313 -12.32 -5.67 -11.14
N ALA A 314 -12.46 -6.99 -11.03
CA ALA A 314 -11.56 -7.85 -10.29
C ALA A 314 -10.11 -7.75 -10.81
N LEU A 315 -9.90 -7.85 -12.12
CA LEU A 315 -8.58 -7.69 -12.74
C LEU A 315 -8.01 -6.28 -12.55
N SER A 316 -8.84 -5.25 -12.55
CA SER A 316 -8.39 -3.87 -12.30
C SER A 316 -7.86 -3.72 -10.87
N GLN A 317 -8.59 -4.24 -9.88
CA GLN A 317 -8.16 -4.24 -8.47
C GLN A 317 -6.90 -5.07 -8.26
N LEU A 318 -6.82 -6.25 -8.87
CA LEU A 318 -5.65 -7.12 -8.81
C LEU A 318 -4.40 -6.44 -9.36
N ARG A 319 -4.50 -5.78 -10.51
CA ARG A 319 -3.39 -5.01 -11.11
C ARG A 319 -2.97 -3.83 -10.24
N LEU A 320 -3.93 -3.17 -9.60
CA LEU A 320 -3.63 -2.12 -8.63
C LEU A 320 -2.85 -2.67 -7.44
N LYS A 321 -3.30 -3.79 -6.84
CA LYS A 321 -2.58 -4.46 -5.75
C LYS A 321 -1.18 -4.90 -6.17
N LEU A 322 -1.01 -5.49 -7.36
CA LEU A 322 0.31 -5.85 -7.90
C LEU A 322 1.24 -4.65 -8.03
N ASN A 323 0.72 -3.51 -8.52
CA ASN A 323 1.52 -2.29 -8.63
C ASN A 323 1.92 -1.74 -7.25
N GLN A 324 1.05 -1.81 -6.25
CA GLN A 324 1.35 -1.43 -4.86
C GLN A 324 2.45 -2.34 -4.28
N THR A 325 2.30 -3.65 -4.43
CA THR A 325 3.30 -4.64 -3.99
C THR A 325 4.66 -4.41 -4.67
N LEU A 326 4.68 -4.16 -5.99
CA LEU A 326 5.91 -3.84 -6.72
C LEU A 326 6.54 -2.50 -6.29
N ALA A 327 5.71 -1.53 -5.90
CA ALA A 327 6.18 -0.28 -5.32
C ALA A 327 6.91 -0.52 -3.99
N GLU A 328 6.36 -1.35 -3.11
CA GLU A 328 6.96 -1.70 -1.82
C GLU A 328 8.24 -2.54 -1.99
N VAL A 329 8.21 -3.55 -2.86
CA VAL A 329 9.38 -4.37 -3.19
C VAL A 329 10.52 -3.50 -3.73
N SER A 330 10.23 -2.60 -4.66
CA SER A 330 11.24 -1.70 -5.25
C SER A 330 11.68 -0.57 -4.32
N ALA A 331 10.94 -0.31 -3.23
CA ALA A 331 11.34 0.63 -2.18
C ALA A 331 12.49 0.09 -1.30
N SER A 332 12.76 -1.22 -1.32
CA SER A 332 13.88 -1.81 -0.59
C SER A 332 15.23 -1.32 -1.11
N PRO A 333 16.21 -1.00 -0.23
CA PRO A 333 17.58 -0.70 -0.66
C PRO A 333 18.21 -1.83 -1.50
N LEU A 334 17.89 -3.10 -1.19
CA LEU A 334 18.36 -4.26 -1.93
C LEU A 334 18.00 -4.21 -3.42
N PHE A 335 16.86 -3.60 -3.77
CA PHE A 335 16.45 -3.44 -5.16
C PHE A 335 17.42 -2.57 -5.94
N ALA A 336 17.82 -1.42 -5.39
CA ALA A 336 18.78 -0.52 -6.03
C ALA A 336 20.19 -1.15 -6.15
N ASP A 337 20.57 -1.98 -5.17
CA ASP A 337 21.87 -2.67 -5.19
C ASP A 337 21.94 -3.75 -6.29
N ILE A 338 20.85 -4.51 -6.48
CA ILE A 338 20.80 -5.62 -7.45
C ILE A 338 20.48 -5.11 -8.87
N TYR A 339 19.58 -4.13 -8.97
CA TYR A 339 19.07 -3.60 -10.24
C TYR A 339 19.36 -2.09 -10.40
N PRO A 340 20.64 -1.68 -10.41
CA PRO A 340 20.99 -0.28 -10.57
C PRO A 340 20.50 0.26 -11.91
N VAL A 341 20.47 1.57 -12.03
CA VAL A 341 20.17 2.27 -13.28
C VAL A 341 21.16 1.84 -14.37
N GLY A 342 20.67 1.44 -15.54
CA GLY A 342 21.45 0.83 -16.63
C GLY A 342 21.46 -0.70 -16.60
N SER A 343 20.84 -1.37 -15.60
CA SER A 343 20.63 -2.83 -15.62
C SER A 343 19.62 -3.24 -16.71
N PRO A 344 19.60 -4.50 -17.15
CA PRO A 344 18.60 -5.00 -18.11
C PRO A 344 17.17 -4.72 -17.65
N LEU A 345 16.88 -4.87 -16.35
CA LEU A 345 15.57 -4.58 -15.77
C LEU A 345 15.21 -3.10 -15.95
N SER A 346 16.13 -2.17 -15.64
CA SER A 346 15.84 -0.74 -15.80
C SER A 346 15.61 -0.35 -17.26
N HIS A 347 16.21 -1.03 -18.22
CA HIS A 347 15.91 -0.85 -19.63
C HIS A 347 14.52 -1.37 -19.99
N THR A 348 14.10 -2.54 -19.48
CA THR A 348 12.74 -3.05 -19.67
C THR A 348 11.72 -2.08 -19.11
N LEU A 349 11.89 -1.61 -17.86
CA LEU A 349 11.00 -0.62 -17.25
C LEU A 349 10.96 0.69 -18.05
N LYS A 350 12.09 1.14 -18.59
CA LYS A 350 12.08 2.32 -19.45
C LYS A 350 11.22 2.13 -20.70
N THR A 351 11.22 0.95 -21.33
CA THR A 351 10.33 0.70 -22.48
C THR A 351 8.84 0.72 -22.09
N TRP A 352 8.51 0.39 -20.82
CA TRP A 352 7.14 0.43 -20.34
C TRP A 352 6.60 1.85 -20.11
N LEU A 353 7.46 2.87 -19.98
CA LEU A 353 7.03 4.27 -19.91
C LEU A 353 6.26 4.71 -21.17
N THR A 354 6.57 4.12 -22.33
CA THR A 354 5.88 4.39 -23.59
C THR A 354 4.81 3.36 -23.96
N SER A 355 4.44 2.48 -23.02
CA SER A 355 3.39 1.47 -23.22
C SER A 355 2.02 2.13 -23.32
N THR A 356 1.11 1.49 -24.06
CA THR A 356 -0.32 1.86 -24.08
C THR A 356 -1.11 1.29 -22.89
N GLN A 357 -0.44 0.50 -22.03
CA GLN A 357 -1.06 -0.15 -20.86
C GLN A 357 -0.74 0.66 -19.60
N ASP A 358 -1.76 1.29 -19.02
CA ASP A 358 -1.64 2.15 -17.82
C ASP A 358 -0.87 1.47 -16.69
N HIS A 359 -1.18 0.20 -16.40
CA HIS A 359 -0.56 -0.53 -15.30
C HIS A 359 0.94 -0.78 -15.51
N LEU A 360 1.41 -0.92 -16.76
CA LEU A 360 2.84 -1.00 -17.05
C LEU A 360 3.53 0.36 -16.92
N GLN A 361 2.87 1.44 -17.36
CA GLN A 361 3.38 2.79 -17.16
C GLN A 361 3.51 3.13 -15.67
N ILE A 362 2.48 2.82 -14.87
CA ILE A 362 2.50 3.03 -13.42
C ILE A 362 3.64 2.24 -12.78
N CYS A 363 3.75 0.95 -13.09
CA CYS A 363 4.83 0.09 -12.59
C CYS A 363 6.22 0.70 -12.91
N ALA A 364 6.44 1.08 -14.15
CA ALA A 364 7.69 1.67 -14.59
C ALA A 364 8.01 2.99 -13.90
N CYS A 365 7.03 3.89 -13.79
CA CYS A 365 7.19 5.18 -13.10
C CYS A 365 7.56 4.97 -11.63
N VAL A 366 6.89 4.06 -10.93
CA VAL A 366 7.12 3.84 -9.50
C VAL A 366 8.46 3.14 -9.27
N MET A 367 8.75 2.04 -9.98
CA MET A 367 9.98 1.27 -9.77
C MET A 367 11.22 2.07 -10.17
N LEU A 368 11.21 2.77 -11.31
CA LEU A 368 12.31 3.66 -11.70
C LEU A 368 12.40 4.88 -10.77
N GLY A 369 11.27 5.42 -10.34
CA GLY A 369 11.20 6.50 -9.36
C GLY A 369 11.82 6.12 -8.01
N ASN A 370 11.71 4.85 -7.60
CA ASN A 370 12.35 4.31 -6.41
C ASN A 370 13.88 4.13 -6.54
N LEU A 371 14.41 4.06 -7.74
CA LEU A 371 15.86 4.14 -7.99
C LEU A 371 16.40 5.58 -7.91
N ALA A 372 15.57 6.59 -8.15
CA ALA A 372 15.93 8.00 -8.17
C ALA A 372 16.09 8.57 -6.74
N ARG A 373 17.07 8.07 -5.97
CA ARG A 373 17.29 8.43 -4.57
C ARG A 373 18.53 9.26 -4.28
N SER A 374 19.42 9.42 -5.26
CA SER A 374 20.61 10.26 -5.16
C SER A 374 20.70 11.19 -6.34
N ASP A 375 21.35 12.35 -6.15
CA ASP A 375 21.53 13.34 -7.20
C ASP A 375 22.29 12.75 -8.39
N GLU A 376 23.29 11.89 -8.15
CA GLU A 376 24.07 11.21 -9.20
C GLU A 376 23.17 10.31 -10.06
N VAL A 377 22.32 9.49 -9.42
CA VAL A 377 21.39 8.60 -10.14
C VAL A 377 20.35 9.43 -10.91
N CYS A 378 19.82 10.48 -10.30
CA CYS A 378 18.87 11.39 -10.95
C CYS A 378 19.50 12.08 -12.16
N ALA A 379 20.77 12.53 -12.04
CA ALA A 379 21.50 13.15 -13.15
C ALA A 379 21.70 12.16 -14.33
N ARG A 380 22.11 10.92 -14.04
CA ARG A 380 22.22 9.87 -15.08
C ARG A 380 20.89 9.59 -15.79
N MET A 381 19.79 9.52 -15.03
CA MET A 381 18.45 9.31 -15.60
C MET A 381 18.03 10.42 -16.57
N VAL A 382 18.41 11.66 -16.28
CA VAL A 382 18.07 12.83 -17.11
C VAL A 382 19.04 13.00 -18.27
N HIS A 383 20.36 12.99 -18.00
CA HIS A 383 21.36 13.37 -18.99
C HIS A 383 21.78 12.21 -19.91
N ASP A 384 21.89 10.98 -19.37
CA ASP A 384 22.34 9.82 -20.15
C ASP A 384 21.15 9.04 -20.74
N LEU A 385 20.12 8.76 -19.92
CA LEU A 385 18.99 7.92 -20.33
C LEU A 385 17.80 8.71 -20.89
N HIS A 386 17.76 10.02 -20.71
CA HIS A 386 16.69 10.91 -21.18
C HIS A 386 15.27 10.51 -20.72
N ILE A 387 15.14 9.83 -19.56
CA ILE A 387 13.85 9.34 -19.03
C ILE A 387 12.84 10.48 -18.85
N HIS A 388 13.30 11.68 -18.51
CA HIS A 388 12.45 12.84 -18.34
C HIS A 388 11.62 13.16 -19.59
N LYS A 389 12.11 12.85 -20.80
CA LYS A 389 11.37 13.09 -22.05
C LYS A 389 10.17 12.16 -22.16
N ASP A 390 10.34 10.87 -21.79
CA ASP A 390 9.26 9.89 -21.79
C ASP A 390 8.19 10.27 -20.75
N LEU A 391 8.62 10.75 -19.58
CA LEU A 391 7.68 11.22 -18.52
C LEU A 391 6.94 12.49 -18.95
N ILE A 392 7.61 13.47 -19.57
CA ILE A 392 6.96 14.68 -20.09
C ILE A 392 5.98 14.32 -21.22
N HIS A 393 6.30 13.32 -22.04
CA HIS A 393 5.37 12.81 -23.04
C HIS A 393 4.10 12.24 -22.41
N ILE A 394 4.21 11.50 -21.30
CA ILE A 394 3.06 11.01 -20.54
C ILE A 394 2.19 12.19 -20.04
N LEU A 395 2.80 13.26 -19.51
CA LEU A 395 2.07 14.45 -19.05
C LEU A 395 1.33 15.16 -20.18
N ASN A 396 1.81 15.09 -21.41
CA ASN A 396 1.21 15.70 -22.60
C ASN A 396 0.17 14.80 -23.29
N SER A 397 0.04 13.54 -22.88
CA SER A 397 -0.97 12.62 -23.41
C SER A 397 -2.28 12.70 -22.63
N ASP A 398 -3.34 12.03 -23.14
CA ASP A 398 -4.61 11.88 -22.44
C ASP A 398 -4.59 10.71 -21.42
N ALA A 399 -3.49 10.61 -20.67
CA ALA A 399 -3.30 9.58 -19.67
C ALA A 399 -4.28 9.73 -18.50
N ARG A 400 -4.64 8.60 -17.89
CA ARG A 400 -5.50 8.59 -16.70
C ARG A 400 -4.79 9.20 -15.49
N GLY A 401 -5.56 9.73 -14.54
CA GLY A 401 -5.04 10.40 -13.34
C GLY A 401 -4.01 9.59 -12.56
N ALA A 402 -4.17 8.25 -12.45
CA ALA A 402 -3.21 7.38 -11.78
C ALA A 402 -1.84 7.33 -12.49
N VAL A 403 -1.82 7.31 -13.83
CA VAL A 403 -0.58 7.35 -14.63
C VAL A 403 0.09 8.71 -14.49
N LEU A 404 -0.69 9.81 -14.59
CA LEU A 404 -0.19 11.17 -14.39
C LEU A 404 0.41 11.33 -13.00
N HIS A 405 -0.25 10.83 -11.96
CA HIS A 405 0.24 10.89 -10.59
C HIS A 405 1.57 10.14 -10.42
N ALA A 406 1.68 8.93 -10.99
CA ALA A 406 2.91 8.15 -10.95
C ALA A 406 4.07 8.84 -11.70
N ALA A 407 3.80 9.38 -12.89
CA ALA A 407 4.79 10.13 -13.66
C ALA A 407 5.26 11.40 -12.95
N LEU A 408 4.33 12.15 -12.34
CA LEU A 408 4.64 13.35 -11.54
C LEU A 408 5.46 12.98 -10.30
N GLY A 409 5.13 11.88 -9.61
CA GLY A 409 5.91 11.38 -8.48
C GLY A 409 7.37 11.12 -8.86
N PHE A 410 7.60 10.51 -10.00
CA PHE A 410 8.95 10.26 -10.51
C PHE A 410 9.64 11.56 -10.93
N LEU A 411 8.99 12.43 -11.70
CA LEU A 411 9.54 13.74 -12.11
C LEU A 411 9.89 14.61 -10.90
N LYS A 412 9.10 14.54 -9.83
CA LYS A 412 9.41 15.24 -8.58
C LYS A 412 10.77 14.80 -8.01
N ASN A 413 11.06 13.49 -7.99
CA ASN A 413 12.36 12.99 -7.53
C ASN A 413 13.49 13.51 -8.42
N LEU A 414 13.32 13.49 -9.75
CA LEU A 414 14.31 14.00 -10.69
C LEU A 414 14.54 15.52 -10.56
N ALA A 415 13.51 16.29 -10.22
CA ALA A 415 13.56 17.74 -10.08
C ALA A 415 14.26 18.22 -8.78
N ILE A 416 14.48 17.35 -7.80
CA ILE A 416 15.22 17.67 -6.58
C ILE A 416 16.69 17.92 -6.89
N ALA A 417 17.30 17.14 -7.76
CA ALA A 417 18.71 17.26 -8.15
C ALA A 417 18.95 18.59 -8.88
N GLY A 418 19.87 19.41 -8.35
CA GLY A 418 20.17 20.75 -8.88
C GLY A 418 20.54 20.75 -10.34
N ASP A 419 21.38 19.81 -10.75
CA ASP A 419 21.91 19.68 -12.11
C ASP A 419 20.83 19.37 -13.16
N ASN A 420 19.72 18.76 -12.74
CA ASN A 420 18.63 18.40 -13.62
C ASN A 420 17.70 19.57 -13.98
N LYS A 421 17.64 20.62 -13.16
CA LYS A 421 16.63 21.69 -13.28
C LYS A 421 16.66 22.38 -14.64
N LEU A 422 17.84 22.68 -15.15
CA LEU A 422 18.01 23.33 -16.46
C LEU A 422 17.58 22.42 -17.60
N ALA A 423 17.96 21.12 -17.55
CA ALA A 423 17.61 20.15 -18.56
C ALA A 423 16.09 19.86 -18.58
N LEU A 424 15.47 19.75 -17.41
CA LEU A 424 14.01 19.59 -17.28
C LEU A 424 13.27 20.82 -17.82
N GLY A 425 13.73 22.04 -17.47
CA GLY A 425 13.14 23.27 -17.99
C GLY A 425 13.29 23.40 -19.52
N ALA A 426 14.45 23.02 -20.07
CA ALA A 426 14.70 23.02 -21.52
C ALA A 426 13.93 21.94 -22.29
N ALA A 427 13.39 20.93 -21.61
CA ALA A 427 12.54 19.89 -22.17
C ALA A 427 11.04 20.21 -22.06
N ASP A 428 10.67 21.47 -21.85
CA ASP A 428 9.30 21.98 -21.80
C ASP A 428 8.41 21.33 -20.70
N ILE A 429 9.03 21.01 -19.54
CA ILE A 429 8.26 20.46 -18.41
C ILE A 429 7.24 21.48 -17.86
N ILE A 430 7.52 22.80 -17.89
CA ILE A 430 6.64 23.84 -17.36
C ILE A 430 5.31 23.88 -18.15
N PRO A 431 5.30 23.94 -19.49
CA PRO A 431 4.07 23.77 -20.26
C PRO A 431 3.31 22.48 -19.96
N ALA A 432 4.03 21.35 -19.82
CA ALA A 432 3.42 20.05 -19.56
C ALA A 432 2.70 19.98 -18.21
N ILE A 433 3.33 20.50 -17.14
CA ILE A 433 2.69 20.53 -15.80
C ILE A 433 1.60 21.60 -15.73
N ALA A 434 1.70 22.70 -16.49
CA ALA A 434 0.71 23.76 -16.49
C ALA A 434 -0.67 23.28 -16.98
N ARG A 435 -0.71 22.38 -17.95
CA ARG A 435 -1.94 21.69 -18.38
C ARG A 435 -2.69 21.06 -17.21
N LEU A 436 -1.96 20.51 -16.25
CA LEU A 436 -2.51 19.72 -15.15
C LEU A 436 -3.08 20.57 -14.03
N TRP A 437 -2.81 21.89 -14.03
CA TRP A 437 -3.40 22.82 -13.06
C TRP A 437 -4.90 23.03 -13.27
N SER A 438 -5.42 22.72 -14.46
CA SER A 438 -6.86 22.76 -14.77
C SER A 438 -7.61 21.47 -14.43
N TYR A 439 -6.95 20.43 -13.91
CA TYR A 439 -7.58 19.13 -13.55
C TYR A 439 -8.30 19.23 -12.18
N GLU A 440 -9.44 19.91 -12.14
CA GLU A 440 -10.19 20.19 -10.90
C GLU A 440 -10.69 18.92 -10.19
N THR A 441 -10.85 17.82 -10.92
CA THR A 441 -11.34 16.54 -10.39
C THR A 441 -10.27 15.69 -9.70
N ILE A 442 -8.98 16.05 -9.81
CA ILE A 442 -7.85 15.26 -9.27
C ILE A 442 -6.87 16.20 -8.57
N PRO A 443 -7.18 16.64 -7.33
CA PRO A 443 -6.33 17.57 -6.56
C PRO A 443 -4.89 17.06 -6.34
N GLU A 444 -4.69 15.75 -6.28
CA GLU A 444 -3.38 15.12 -6.10
C GLU A 444 -2.47 15.38 -7.30
N VAL A 445 -3.02 15.38 -8.52
CA VAL A 445 -2.29 15.71 -9.76
C VAL A 445 -1.94 17.20 -9.77
N GLN A 446 -2.90 18.07 -9.43
CA GLN A 446 -2.64 19.52 -9.32
C GLN A 446 -1.54 19.83 -8.30
N PHE A 447 -1.62 19.20 -7.12
CA PHE A 447 -0.62 19.38 -6.06
C PHE A 447 0.77 18.92 -6.49
N ALA A 448 0.87 17.73 -7.10
CA ALA A 448 2.14 17.19 -7.56
C ALA A 448 2.75 18.06 -8.67
N ALA A 449 1.96 18.52 -9.63
CA ALA A 449 2.39 19.43 -10.70
C ALA A 449 2.88 20.78 -10.13
N THR A 450 2.19 21.34 -9.14
CA THR A 450 2.57 22.58 -8.46
C THR A 450 3.87 22.40 -7.67
N THR A 451 4.04 21.26 -7.00
CA THR A 451 5.28 20.93 -6.27
C THR A 451 6.48 20.85 -7.21
N ILE A 452 6.33 20.26 -8.40
CA ILE A 452 7.41 20.20 -9.40
C ILE A 452 7.76 21.61 -9.89
N ALA A 453 6.77 22.48 -10.17
CA ALA A 453 7.02 23.85 -10.53
C ALA A 453 7.90 24.56 -9.48
N ARG A 454 7.59 24.39 -8.19
CA ARG A 454 8.41 24.93 -7.11
C ARG A 454 9.83 24.38 -7.09
N GLN A 455 10.01 23.06 -7.24
CA GLN A 455 11.34 22.45 -7.24
C GLN A 455 12.22 22.99 -8.40
N LEU A 456 11.63 23.15 -9.58
CA LEU A 456 12.35 23.65 -10.76
C LEU A 456 12.89 25.07 -10.62
N ILE A 457 12.11 25.97 -10.01
CA ILE A 457 12.47 27.39 -9.87
C ILE A 457 13.41 27.67 -8.70
N LEU A 458 13.59 26.72 -7.77
CA LEU A 458 14.49 26.91 -6.63
C LEU A 458 15.91 27.23 -7.10
N ALA A 459 16.37 28.46 -6.85
CA ALA A 459 17.68 28.99 -7.23
C ALA A 459 17.98 28.99 -8.75
N SER A 460 16.97 28.86 -9.63
CA SER A 460 17.12 28.88 -11.10
C SER A 460 16.40 30.06 -11.73
N ILE A 461 17.17 31.06 -12.16
CA ILE A 461 16.65 32.24 -12.87
C ILE A 461 16.03 31.84 -14.21
N GLU A 462 16.64 30.91 -14.91
CA GLU A 462 16.18 30.44 -16.22
C GLU A 462 14.80 29.78 -16.12
N ASN A 463 14.55 28.99 -15.09
CA ASN A 463 13.25 28.36 -14.90
C ASN A 463 12.20 29.35 -14.34
N ILE A 464 12.61 30.35 -13.57
CA ILE A 464 11.75 31.48 -13.22
C ILE A 464 11.34 32.23 -14.48
N ALA A 465 12.28 32.51 -15.41
CA ALA A 465 11.96 33.15 -16.68
C ALA A 465 10.92 32.33 -17.48
N ARG A 466 11.12 31.01 -17.60
CA ARG A 466 10.15 30.11 -18.26
C ARG A 466 8.77 30.13 -17.61
N LEU A 467 8.72 30.26 -16.26
CA LEU A 467 7.42 30.34 -15.56
C LEU A 467 6.71 31.69 -15.83
N LEU A 468 7.47 32.73 -16.15
CA LEU A 468 6.96 34.05 -16.54
C LEU A 468 6.75 34.20 -18.07
N ASP A 469 7.07 33.19 -18.87
CA ASP A 469 6.78 33.18 -20.30
C ASP A 469 5.26 33.13 -20.56
N THR A 470 4.86 33.62 -21.74
CA THR A 470 3.47 33.63 -22.16
C THR A 470 2.94 32.21 -22.32
N ALA A 471 1.87 31.88 -21.61
CA ALA A 471 1.14 30.63 -21.83
C ALA A 471 0.29 30.69 -23.09
N PRO A 472 0.09 29.56 -23.79
CA PRO A 472 -0.83 29.51 -24.93
C PRO A 472 -2.22 29.97 -24.54
N ALA A 473 -2.85 30.82 -25.36
CA ALA A 473 -4.22 31.26 -25.13
C ALA A 473 -5.16 30.05 -25.26
N ASP A 474 -6.09 29.89 -24.31
CA ASP A 474 -7.20 28.93 -24.44
C ASP A 474 -8.09 29.38 -25.61
N THR A 475 -8.14 28.57 -26.65
CA THR A 475 -8.91 28.85 -27.89
C THR A 475 -10.44 28.90 -27.66
N ASN A 476 -10.92 28.67 -26.45
CA ASN A 476 -12.34 28.60 -26.09
C ASN A 476 -12.90 29.85 -25.39
N ASN A 477 -12.08 30.88 -25.12
CA ASN A 477 -12.52 32.11 -24.51
C ASN A 477 -12.20 33.34 -25.41
N ASP A 478 -13.03 33.54 -26.43
CA ASP A 478 -12.89 34.62 -27.43
C ASP A 478 -13.37 36.01 -26.96
N ASP A 479 -13.64 36.26 -25.68
CA ASP A 479 -14.40 37.45 -25.30
C ASP A 479 -13.78 38.38 -24.26
N ASP A 480 -12.48 38.39 -24.07
CA ASP A 480 -11.88 39.53 -23.35
C ASP A 480 -10.47 39.78 -23.88
N GLY A 481 -10.24 41.03 -24.39
CA GLY A 481 -8.96 41.51 -24.90
C GLY A 481 -7.83 41.45 -23.88
N SER A 482 -7.62 40.32 -23.26
CA SER A 482 -6.74 40.12 -22.14
C SER A 482 -5.30 39.94 -22.59
N SER A 483 -4.49 40.87 -22.15
CA SER A 483 -3.10 40.85 -21.82
C SER A 483 -2.49 39.44 -21.70
N HIS A 484 -1.31 39.26 -22.23
CA HIS A 484 -0.43 38.11 -22.19
C HIS A 484 -0.48 37.34 -20.85
N GLN A 485 -1.24 36.23 -20.83
CA GLN A 485 -1.31 35.34 -19.67
C GLN A 485 -0.02 34.53 -19.58
N THR A 486 0.65 34.55 -18.43
CA THR A 486 1.86 33.76 -18.18
C THR A 486 1.53 32.42 -17.49
N TYR A 487 2.47 31.47 -17.46
CA TYR A 487 2.27 30.25 -16.66
C TYR A 487 2.09 30.56 -15.16
N LEU A 488 2.78 31.58 -14.63
CA LEU A 488 2.54 32.04 -13.25
C LEU A 488 1.12 32.56 -13.04
N SER A 489 0.54 33.25 -14.03
CA SER A 489 -0.86 33.70 -13.95
C SER A 489 -1.84 32.54 -13.79
N LEU A 490 -1.59 31.38 -14.44
CA LEU A 490 -2.39 30.17 -14.27
C LEU A 490 -2.35 29.64 -12.84
N LEU A 491 -1.16 29.65 -12.20
CA LEU A 491 -1.04 29.30 -10.79
C LEU A 491 -1.78 30.26 -9.86
N LEU A 492 -1.73 31.57 -10.13
CA LEU A 492 -2.47 32.56 -9.35
C LEU A 492 -4.00 32.40 -9.51
N VAL A 493 -4.46 31.98 -10.69
CA VAL A 493 -5.86 31.61 -10.91
C VAL A 493 -6.21 30.34 -10.13
N LEU A 494 -5.37 29.32 -10.17
CA LEU A 494 -5.56 28.10 -9.39
C LEU A 494 -5.66 28.38 -7.89
N SER A 495 -4.75 29.25 -7.32
CA SER A 495 -4.79 29.62 -5.91
C SER A 495 -6.13 30.24 -5.49
N ARG A 496 -6.77 30.98 -6.37
CA ARG A 496 -8.09 31.60 -6.11
C ARG A 496 -9.26 30.61 -6.25
N LYS A 497 -9.13 29.61 -7.12
CA LYS A 497 -10.20 28.65 -7.42
C LYS A 497 -10.22 27.46 -6.47
N THR A 498 -9.05 27.01 -6.00
CA THR A 498 -8.96 25.81 -5.16
C THR A 498 -9.23 26.10 -3.70
N ASP A 499 -9.89 25.15 -3.01
CA ASP A 499 -10.02 25.16 -1.54
C ASP A 499 -8.94 24.31 -0.86
N ALA A 500 -8.08 23.62 -1.63
CA ALA A 500 -7.04 22.75 -1.11
C ALA A 500 -5.87 23.58 -0.50
N ALA A 501 -5.80 23.66 0.82
CA ALA A 501 -4.77 24.38 1.56
C ALA A 501 -3.32 23.96 1.17
N PRO A 502 -3.00 22.67 0.90
CA PRO A 502 -1.68 22.28 0.41
C PRO A 502 -1.30 22.94 -0.92
N ILE A 503 -2.24 23.04 -1.88
CA ILE A 503 -1.99 23.66 -3.18
C ILE A 503 -1.75 25.16 -3.02
N LYS A 504 -2.60 25.86 -2.26
CA LYS A 504 -2.41 27.30 -1.93
C LYS A 504 -1.03 27.55 -1.30
N THR A 505 -0.64 26.71 -0.35
CA THR A 505 0.66 26.80 0.31
C THR A 505 1.82 26.60 -0.67
N GLU A 506 1.75 25.63 -1.57
CA GLU A 506 2.81 25.42 -2.58
C GLU A 506 2.89 26.59 -3.56
N ILE A 507 1.76 27.19 -3.98
CA ILE A 507 1.75 28.37 -4.84
C ILE A 507 2.37 29.57 -4.10
N GLY A 508 2.02 29.79 -2.84
CA GLY A 508 2.64 30.84 -2.02
C GLY A 508 4.17 30.63 -1.88
N ARG A 509 4.61 29.40 -1.71
CA ARG A 509 6.03 29.04 -1.69
C ARG A 509 6.73 29.23 -3.05
N ILE A 510 6.02 29.07 -4.16
CA ILE A 510 6.54 29.43 -5.49
C ILE A 510 6.81 30.93 -5.53
N VAL A 511 5.86 31.77 -5.14
CA VAL A 511 6.03 33.23 -5.10
C VAL A 511 7.19 33.63 -4.17
N ALA A 512 7.24 33.04 -2.96
CA ALA A 512 8.33 33.26 -2.02
C ALA A 512 9.71 32.88 -2.61
N SER A 513 9.78 31.77 -3.34
CA SER A 513 11.02 31.28 -3.97
C SER A 513 11.48 32.19 -5.11
N ILE A 514 10.56 32.73 -5.89
CA ILE A 514 10.85 33.74 -6.92
C ILE A 514 11.48 34.97 -6.26
N CYS A 515 10.82 35.53 -5.23
CA CYS A 515 11.31 36.72 -4.53
C CYS A 515 12.71 36.47 -3.92
N ARG A 516 12.91 35.33 -3.25
CA ARG A 516 14.21 34.95 -2.66
C ARG A 516 15.33 34.82 -3.70
N THR A 517 15.03 34.45 -4.90
CA THR A 517 16.03 34.26 -5.96
C THR A 517 16.30 35.54 -6.73
N VAL A 518 15.25 36.27 -7.08
CA VAL A 518 15.35 37.40 -8.04
C VAL A 518 15.69 38.71 -7.37
N VAL A 519 15.09 39.01 -6.19
CA VAL A 519 15.30 40.31 -5.50
C VAL A 519 16.77 40.52 -5.15
N PRO A 520 17.50 39.62 -4.48
CA PRO A 520 18.92 39.84 -4.16
C PRO A 520 19.77 40.01 -5.42
N LYS A 521 19.58 39.19 -6.44
CA LYS A 521 20.35 39.25 -7.70
C LYS A 521 20.12 40.56 -8.47
N SER A 522 18.88 41.07 -8.44
CA SER A 522 18.57 42.38 -9.04
C SER A 522 19.33 43.48 -8.35
N ARG A 523 19.45 43.44 -7.01
CA ARG A 523 20.23 44.38 -6.21
C ARG A 523 21.72 44.31 -6.46
N ASP A 524 22.23 43.08 -6.72
CA ASP A 524 23.63 42.88 -7.10
C ASP A 524 23.94 43.33 -8.54
N GLY A 525 22.94 43.85 -9.27
CA GLY A 525 23.11 44.40 -10.60
C GLY A 525 22.84 43.47 -11.74
N ASP A 526 22.31 42.28 -11.50
CA ASP A 526 21.92 41.31 -12.56
C ASP A 526 20.77 41.90 -13.40
N ALA A 527 21.03 42.16 -14.70
CA ALA A 527 20.06 42.74 -15.61
C ALA A 527 18.89 41.82 -15.91
N ALA A 528 19.14 40.47 -15.98
CA ALA A 528 18.10 39.48 -16.21
C ALA A 528 17.14 39.43 -15.00
N ALA A 529 17.68 39.40 -13.77
CA ALA A 529 16.88 39.44 -12.57
C ALA A 529 16.04 40.71 -12.48
N ARG A 530 16.59 41.87 -12.83
CA ARG A 530 15.85 43.15 -12.85
C ARG A 530 14.70 43.13 -13.85
N SER A 531 14.91 42.61 -15.06
CA SER A 531 13.87 42.45 -16.09
C SER A 531 12.75 41.53 -15.63
N LEU A 532 13.09 40.44 -14.92
CA LEU A 532 12.11 39.50 -14.37
C LEU A 532 11.26 40.11 -13.28
N LEU A 533 11.86 40.95 -12.39
CA LEU A 533 11.12 41.71 -11.36
C LEU A 533 10.15 42.72 -11.98
N ASP A 534 10.61 43.45 -13.00
CA ASP A 534 9.74 44.38 -13.71
C ASP A 534 8.56 43.68 -14.39
N CYS A 535 8.79 42.49 -14.99
CA CYS A 535 7.74 41.67 -15.55
C CYS A 535 6.79 41.16 -14.44
N LEU A 536 7.34 40.63 -13.34
CA LEU A 536 6.58 40.06 -12.23
C LEU A 536 5.55 41.05 -11.67
N PHE A 537 5.98 42.25 -11.32
CA PHE A 537 5.10 43.28 -10.68
C PHE A 537 4.24 44.06 -11.67
N ARG A 538 4.56 44.04 -12.98
CA ARG A 538 3.76 44.69 -13.99
C ARG A 538 2.59 43.83 -14.47
N VAL A 539 2.79 42.50 -14.54
CA VAL A 539 1.82 41.56 -15.13
C VAL A 539 0.93 40.91 -14.06
N HIS A 540 1.39 40.83 -12.80
CA HIS A 540 0.72 40.06 -11.77
C HIS A 540 0.33 40.91 -10.55
N ASP A 541 -0.75 41.70 -10.67
CA ASP A 541 -1.24 42.57 -9.58
C ASP A 541 -1.59 41.82 -8.30
N ALA A 542 -2.04 40.54 -8.43
CA ALA A 542 -2.44 39.68 -7.31
C ALA A 542 -1.32 38.78 -6.78
N ILE A 543 -0.05 39.02 -7.11
CA ILE A 543 1.09 38.16 -6.75
C ILE A 543 1.28 37.98 -5.25
N ALA A 544 0.89 38.97 -4.44
CA ALA A 544 1.02 38.91 -2.99
C ALA A 544 -0.11 38.10 -2.29
N THR A 545 -1.23 37.80 -3.00
CA THR A 545 -2.37 37.11 -2.40
C THR A 545 -2.00 35.68 -1.89
N PRO A 546 -1.24 34.82 -2.62
CA PRO A 546 -0.83 33.52 -2.08
C PRO A 546 0.06 33.63 -0.84
N LEU A 547 0.81 34.73 -0.66
CA LEU A 547 1.57 34.98 0.55
C LEU A 547 0.66 35.34 1.73
N ALA A 548 -0.43 36.09 1.47
CA ALA A 548 -1.46 36.35 2.47
C ALA A 548 -2.14 35.07 2.93
N ASP A 549 -2.45 34.13 2.02
CA ASP A 549 -2.96 32.81 2.36
C ASP A 549 -1.99 32.02 3.25
N MET A 550 -0.67 32.11 3.01
CA MET A 550 0.35 31.50 3.88
C MET A 550 0.38 32.13 5.27
N ILE A 551 0.12 33.41 5.39
CA ILE A 551 0.16 34.19 6.66
C ILE A 551 -1.09 33.88 7.50
N THR A 552 -2.25 33.77 6.89
CA THR A 552 -3.53 33.63 7.58
C THR A 552 -3.83 32.18 8.00
N GLN A 553 -3.17 31.19 7.41
CA GLN A 553 -3.36 29.79 7.80
C GLN A 553 -2.81 29.51 9.22
N THR A 554 -3.45 28.59 9.95
CA THR A 554 -3.13 28.28 11.35
C THR A 554 -2.37 26.99 11.57
N GLU A 555 -2.37 26.08 10.57
CA GLU A 555 -1.85 24.71 10.71
C GLU A 555 -0.30 24.65 10.71
N TRP A 556 0.36 25.49 9.87
CA TRP A 556 1.80 25.41 9.64
C TRP A 556 2.52 26.73 9.96
N PRO A 557 2.98 26.90 11.20
CA PRO A 557 3.62 28.13 11.64
C PRO A 557 4.86 28.56 10.83
N VAL A 558 5.64 27.57 10.34
CA VAL A 558 6.82 27.86 9.50
C VAL A 558 6.42 28.52 8.18
N VAL A 559 5.32 28.08 7.61
CA VAL A 559 4.75 28.63 6.36
C VAL A 559 4.36 30.09 6.54
N ARG A 560 3.78 30.46 7.69
CA ARG A 560 3.42 31.83 8.01
C ARG A 560 4.65 32.73 8.05
N SER A 561 5.71 32.30 8.70
CA SER A 561 6.97 33.04 8.78
C SER A 561 7.62 33.22 7.39
N GLU A 562 7.54 32.20 6.52
CA GLU A 562 7.96 32.29 5.12
C GLU A 562 7.16 33.36 4.34
N GLY A 563 5.85 33.45 4.57
CA GLY A 563 4.97 34.45 3.97
C GLY A 563 5.38 35.88 4.35
N TRP A 564 5.56 36.16 5.63
CA TRP A 564 6.03 37.47 6.11
C TRP A 564 7.39 37.85 5.52
N PHE A 565 8.35 36.91 5.50
CA PHE A 565 9.66 37.14 4.91
C PHE A 565 9.58 37.48 3.41
N ALA A 566 8.74 36.73 2.66
CA ALA A 566 8.58 36.97 1.23
C ALA A 566 7.92 38.33 0.95
N MET A 567 6.92 38.73 1.75
CA MET A 567 6.32 40.06 1.66
C MET A 567 7.35 41.18 1.97
N ALA A 568 8.23 40.97 2.95
CA ALA A 568 9.30 41.93 3.24
C ALA A 568 10.29 42.10 2.07
N LEU A 569 10.63 40.98 1.40
CA LEU A 569 11.45 41.03 0.19
C LEU A 569 10.74 41.77 -0.96
N MET A 570 9.44 41.52 -1.17
CA MET A 570 8.67 42.23 -2.19
C MET A 570 8.60 43.74 -1.89
N ALA A 571 8.31 44.09 -0.65
CA ALA A 571 8.18 45.50 -0.21
C ALA A 571 9.48 46.31 -0.33
N SER A 572 10.61 45.65 -0.48
CA SER A 572 11.90 46.28 -0.69
C SER A 572 12.14 46.82 -2.13
N GLU A 573 11.21 46.49 -3.04
CA GLU A 573 11.17 46.98 -4.43
C GLU A 573 9.98 47.96 -4.58
N ASP A 574 10.16 49.09 -5.26
CA ASP A 574 9.16 50.15 -5.33
C ASP A 574 7.77 49.66 -5.78
N ARG A 575 7.70 48.90 -6.89
CA ARG A 575 6.45 48.33 -7.38
C ARG A 575 5.93 47.21 -6.47
N GLY A 576 6.82 46.44 -5.90
CA GLY A 576 6.49 45.39 -4.96
C GLY A 576 5.85 45.94 -3.68
N ALA A 577 6.32 47.07 -3.19
CA ALA A 577 5.75 47.76 -2.03
C ALA A 577 4.28 48.18 -2.26
N VAL A 578 3.96 48.66 -3.47
CA VAL A 578 2.56 48.99 -3.86
C VAL A 578 1.68 47.75 -3.84
N VAL A 579 2.13 46.67 -4.45
CA VAL A 579 1.35 45.39 -4.52
C VAL A 579 1.15 44.82 -3.11
N VAL A 580 2.17 44.84 -2.28
CA VAL A 580 2.08 44.38 -0.88
C VAL A 580 1.14 45.25 -0.07
N ALA A 581 1.23 46.58 -0.16
CA ALA A 581 0.35 47.48 0.55
C ALA A 581 -1.14 47.30 0.19
N GLN A 582 -1.44 47.10 -1.10
CA GLN A 582 -2.78 46.78 -1.57
C GLN A 582 -3.25 45.43 -1.00
N CYS A 583 -2.40 44.40 -1.04
CA CYS A 583 -2.73 43.06 -0.52
C CYS A 583 -3.02 43.10 0.99
N LEU A 584 -2.19 43.82 1.80
CA LEU A 584 -2.39 43.97 3.25
C LEU A 584 -3.74 44.58 3.59
N GLN A 585 -4.17 45.58 2.80
CA GLN A 585 -5.50 46.22 2.98
C GLN A 585 -6.64 45.31 2.54
N MET A 586 -6.54 44.72 1.35
CA MET A 586 -7.59 43.86 0.80
C MET A 586 -7.84 42.59 1.62
N GLN A 587 -6.77 42.04 2.19
CA GLN A 587 -6.82 40.82 3.01
C GLN A 587 -6.96 41.10 4.50
N ASN A 588 -7.11 42.39 4.90
CA ASN A 588 -7.25 42.81 6.28
C ASN A 588 -6.10 42.31 7.21
N LEU A 589 -4.86 42.38 6.73
CA LEU A 589 -3.70 41.90 7.48
C LEU A 589 -3.07 42.99 8.37
N LEU A 590 -3.49 44.25 8.25
CA LEU A 590 -2.95 45.35 9.04
C LEU A 590 -3.13 45.15 10.55
N PRO A 591 -4.26 44.68 11.08
CA PRO A 591 -4.42 44.37 12.51
C PRO A 591 -3.47 43.26 12.99
N MET A 592 -3.15 42.27 12.16
CA MET A 592 -2.20 41.21 12.53
C MET A 592 -0.77 41.73 12.69
N ILE A 593 -0.39 42.73 11.91
CA ILE A 593 0.91 43.44 12.05
C ILE A 593 0.96 44.19 13.38
N GLU A 594 -0.09 44.93 13.71
CA GLU A 594 -0.20 45.68 14.96
C GLU A 594 -0.13 44.76 16.19
N GLU A 595 -0.87 43.66 16.17
CA GLU A 595 -0.86 42.64 17.22
C GLU A 595 0.53 42.01 17.40
N ALA A 596 1.18 41.62 16.31
CA ALA A 596 2.51 41.01 16.33
C ALA A 596 3.58 41.96 16.89
N LEU A 597 3.47 43.28 16.64
CA LEU A 597 4.39 44.30 17.14
C LEU A 597 4.07 44.70 18.59
N GLY A 598 2.82 44.57 19.05
CA GLY A 598 2.34 45.04 20.35
C GLY A 598 2.89 44.28 21.57
N GLY A 599 3.33 43.05 21.43
CA GLY A 599 3.94 42.29 22.51
C GLY A 599 3.70 40.77 22.42
N THR A 600 4.56 39.97 23.07
CA THR A 600 4.39 38.52 23.20
C THR A 600 3.58 38.20 24.46
N PRO A 601 2.61 37.31 24.44
CA PRO A 601 1.95 36.82 25.64
C PRO A 601 2.99 36.20 26.59
N ALA A 602 2.97 36.60 27.87
CA ALA A 602 3.93 36.16 28.88
C ALA A 602 3.90 34.62 29.14
N GLU A 603 2.79 33.97 28.80
CA GLU A 603 2.52 32.56 29.06
C GLU A 603 2.80 31.61 27.89
N ALA A 604 3.32 32.08 26.75
CA ALA A 604 3.60 31.24 25.61
C ALA A 604 4.78 30.26 25.85
N ALA A 605 4.70 29.04 25.31
CA ALA A 605 5.78 28.07 25.36
C ALA A 605 7.03 28.55 24.60
N ASP A 606 8.24 28.08 24.96
CA ASP A 606 9.51 28.61 24.41
C ASP A 606 9.61 28.47 22.87
N ALA A 607 9.10 27.37 22.30
CA ALA A 607 9.05 27.18 20.84
C ALA A 607 8.13 28.21 20.17
N GLU A 608 7.02 28.56 20.81
CA GLU A 608 6.09 29.56 20.33
C GLU A 608 6.66 30.99 20.44
N LYS A 609 7.38 31.28 21.53
CA LYS A 609 8.09 32.54 21.68
C LYS A 609 9.13 32.74 20.57
N LEU A 610 9.93 31.72 20.28
CA LEU A 610 10.93 31.78 19.21
C LEU A 610 10.29 32.02 17.83
N ARG A 611 9.15 31.39 17.57
CA ARG A 611 8.39 31.58 16.34
C ARG A 611 7.84 32.99 16.20
N LEU A 612 7.16 33.48 17.25
CA LEU A 612 6.62 34.84 17.29
C LEU A 612 7.73 35.90 17.15
N THR A 613 8.92 35.61 17.66
CA THR A 613 10.08 36.49 17.48
C THR A 613 10.50 36.57 16.02
N LYS A 614 10.60 35.42 15.31
CA LYS A 614 10.92 35.38 13.86
C LYS A 614 9.87 36.10 13.01
N ASP A 615 8.58 35.86 13.28
CA ASP A 615 7.50 36.54 12.58
C ASP A 615 7.61 38.06 12.78
N ARG A 616 7.85 38.48 14.01
CA ARG A 616 8.03 39.92 14.38
C ARG A 616 9.22 40.54 13.67
N ASP A 617 10.37 39.87 13.63
CA ASP A 617 11.56 40.38 12.94
C ASP A 617 11.27 40.60 11.44
N ASN A 618 10.60 39.63 10.80
CA ASN A 618 10.18 39.75 9.41
C ASN A 618 9.17 40.88 9.19
N ILE A 619 8.21 41.05 10.11
CA ILE A 619 7.23 42.15 10.10
C ILE A 619 7.91 43.51 10.30
N VAL A 620 8.87 43.63 11.19
CA VAL A 620 9.63 44.87 11.37
C VAL A 620 10.35 45.27 10.09
N VAL A 621 10.97 44.31 9.38
CA VAL A 621 11.61 44.57 8.08
C VAL A 621 10.56 45.01 7.07
N LEU A 622 9.44 44.25 6.94
CA LEU A 622 8.35 44.59 6.04
C LEU A 622 7.84 46.03 6.24
N VAL A 623 7.53 46.40 7.48
CA VAL A 623 7.00 47.71 7.81
C VAL A 623 8.01 48.81 7.47
N ARG A 624 9.29 48.60 7.79
CA ARG A 624 10.36 49.57 7.45
C ARG A 624 10.46 49.80 5.95
N GLU A 625 10.39 48.74 5.15
CA GLU A 625 10.43 48.88 3.69
C GLU A 625 9.18 49.58 3.14
N LEU A 626 7.99 49.28 3.68
CA LEU A 626 6.73 49.94 3.30
C LEU A 626 6.72 51.44 3.67
N LEU A 627 7.29 51.83 4.82
CA LEU A 627 7.36 53.23 5.28
C LEU A 627 8.39 54.04 4.49
N LYS A 628 9.43 53.43 3.93
CA LYS A 628 10.39 54.09 3.03
C LYS A 628 9.78 54.45 1.69
N ASN A 629 8.75 53.72 1.26
CA ASN A 629 8.17 53.86 -0.06
C ASN A 629 7.01 54.82 -0.03
N GLU A 630 7.23 56.05 -0.54
CA GLU A 630 6.23 57.12 -0.56
C GLU A 630 5.00 56.80 -1.46
N THR A 631 5.13 55.88 -2.39
CA THR A 631 4.03 55.49 -3.30
C THR A 631 3.08 54.45 -2.69
N SER A 632 3.39 53.91 -1.49
CA SER A 632 2.51 52.99 -0.79
C SER A 632 1.25 53.73 -0.30
N SER A 633 0.08 53.33 -0.80
CA SER A 633 -1.22 53.94 -0.46
C SER A 633 -1.78 53.46 0.90
N LEU A 634 -0.92 53.29 1.90
CA LEU A 634 -1.32 52.87 3.25
C LEU A 634 -1.94 54.04 4.02
N PRO A 635 -2.94 53.84 4.91
CA PRO A 635 -3.55 54.88 5.75
C PRO A 635 -2.51 55.58 6.63
N ASP A 636 -2.60 56.90 6.71
CA ASP A 636 -1.59 57.70 7.46
C ASP A 636 -1.66 57.42 8.97
N ASP A 637 -2.84 57.24 9.53
CA ASP A 637 -3.06 56.85 10.92
C ASP A 637 -2.42 55.50 11.24
N TRP A 638 -2.49 54.55 10.31
CA TRP A 638 -1.83 53.25 10.44
C TRP A 638 -0.29 53.40 10.40
N LYS A 639 0.23 54.21 9.47
CA LYS A 639 1.69 54.48 9.38
C LYS A 639 2.25 55.05 10.67
N GLU A 640 1.57 56.05 11.30
CA GLU A 640 1.98 56.65 12.56
C GLU A 640 1.97 55.63 13.72
N ASN A 641 0.89 54.83 13.82
CA ASN A 641 0.74 53.80 14.84
C ASN A 641 1.87 52.77 14.75
N VAL A 642 2.06 52.20 13.57
CA VAL A 642 3.04 51.12 13.35
C VAL A 642 4.47 51.62 13.49
N GLN A 643 4.79 52.87 13.09
CA GLN A 643 6.08 53.47 13.32
C GLN A 643 6.38 53.57 14.83
N SER A 644 5.39 53.94 15.64
CA SER A 644 5.50 53.98 17.10
C SER A 644 5.78 52.58 17.68
N LEU A 645 5.05 51.56 17.21
CA LEU A 645 5.23 50.17 17.66
C LEU A 645 6.61 49.59 17.29
N VAL A 646 7.09 49.87 16.08
CA VAL A 646 8.44 49.46 15.63
C VAL A 646 9.52 50.16 16.48
N ASN A 647 9.40 51.45 16.76
CA ASN A 647 10.35 52.19 17.60
C ASN A 647 10.37 51.64 19.04
N ALA A 648 9.21 51.34 19.61
CA ALA A 648 9.09 50.72 20.92
C ALA A 648 9.70 49.30 20.96
N HIS A 649 9.55 48.51 19.89
CA HIS A 649 10.16 47.22 19.78
C HIS A 649 11.69 47.27 19.73
N VAL A 650 12.24 48.13 18.89
CA VAL A 650 13.70 48.34 18.78
C VAL A 650 14.31 48.82 20.10
N SER A 651 13.62 49.71 20.81
CA SER A 651 14.08 50.21 22.11
C SER A 651 14.13 49.08 23.16
N ARG A 652 13.17 48.14 23.15
CA ARG A 652 13.18 46.98 24.05
C ARG A 652 14.34 46.02 23.74
N GLN A 653 14.63 45.74 22.48
CA GLN A 653 15.77 44.88 22.10
C GLN A 653 17.12 45.46 22.53
N LEU A 654 17.28 46.78 22.51
CA LEU A 654 18.49 47.46 22.96
C LEU A 654 18.66 47.39 24.49
N THR A 655 17.57 47.38 25.26
CA THR A 655 17.60 47.24 26.72
C THR A 655 17.84 45.80 27.18
N ASP A 656 17.26 44.81 26.51
CA ASP A 656 17.43 43.40 26.84
C ASP A 656 18.77 42.80 26.39
N GLY A 657 19.43 43.41 25.38
CA GLY A 657 20.78 43.03 24.91
C GLY A 657 21.92 43.65 25.72
N SER A 658 21.61 44.55 26.69
CA SER A 658 22.59 45.22 27.58
C SER A 658 22.55 44.69 29.03
N ALA A 659 21.76 43.69 29.33
CA ALA A 659 21.71 42.96 30.60
C ALA A 659 22.24 41.52 30.39
#